data_c7683de095e677f68856f208370846e6
#
_entry.id   c7683de095e677f68856f208370846e6
#
_cell.length_a   1.000
_cell.length_b   1.000
_cell.length_c   1.000
_cell.angle_alpha   90.00
_cell.angle_beta   90.00
_cell.angle_gamma   90.00
#
_symmetry.space_group_name_H-M   'P 1'
#
loop_
_entity.id
_entity.type
_entity.pdbx_description
1 polymer ?
#
loop_
_entity_poly.entity_id
_entity_poly.type
_entity_poly.pdbx_seq_one_letter_code
_entity_poly.pdbx_strand_id
1 'polypeptide(L)'
;MNLKSFLTLLMLTTALTAWARLTAVAVCPAEQAAKLDDDTIQTSTRSLVVYSDIKDHLTHDPIKGVKAELLWAADSTHADTVHVAYHEEEYYKSSFMEFPIKQAGNYLVKVEAEGYVTKYVPFEVKKIYKRERYLTMKTIYLRTIPKKDDIVLDEFVVTATKLKFYMNGDTLVYDADAFNLAEGSMLSTLIKQLPGVEMEKGGVIKVNGKQVDALLLNGKNFFDSDRELLLENMPSYMVKHIQSYERVPESVKGSPQEKVTKKELVMNVKLKRAYAAGWIANAEGGAGVTFFRNQEGKLDTKYMGRLFGLRFTENSRLNVYANVNNLNDTRGPGYEGEWGQLAQSGGLTTSYSAGGNYMTDKEDSYRYMGSVNGSYTDTDNSSNTSNATFLEGGDTYGRSFQSSRNHTWNIRTDHDLTLDGSRGLGETFKHYYLTFRPSFNYQKWNNRGNSGSVTLMEDVASQLGKAWMDSIMAPNAGDLLKQYAINRTLSSTKGKGHNVDGGIDGFFAFTPAHNDYLGLSLSYSYHFSDNKSDQFEHYLLDYPSSTTQTLDFRNRYTPTKTRSQQANLGATTRIALDREQKNSIDVRYAFNYNYNDNNQSLYLLNKLKEWSTPPSGYEVLHPLGSLPSVDEMLSTLDAENSSHSKTTTHTHRADIGYNFTKSNDSIYSQLTFTLGIPMTHESMDYQRGTQVDTLMKRNKVFINPGISFNHEMYKKNRGFSINYNMDNSAPGMTSLLNIRDDSNPLYITLGNPNLKNTRTHNFYSQYRDKFGKMFFNTSVNASLTENAVASGYIYNKETGVRTVTPDNVNGNWSIGANMMGNLALDKDDKWRLMERIGYGHNNSVDLSGTNESLYATKSIVKSDNINENLSLTWRPSSKYEFGASGSLNYQHSRSNRDSFTNMNVYTFNYGTRAQLELPWDLQVSSDITMYSRRGYSEPSMNTNELVWNARLAKRVMKGKLTIMFDGFDLLGNLSNVQRYVNAQGRTETFNNVIPSYGILHAIYRLNVQPKKKGAAESPTP
;
A
#
# COMPACT_ATOMS: atom_id res chain seq x y z
N MET A 1 12.68 24.59 -13.70
CA MET A 1 13.49 24.85 -12.49
C MET A 1 14.50 25.94 -12.82
N ASN A 2 14.40 27.11 -12.19
CA ASN A 2 15.34 28.21 -12.45
C ASN A 2 16.71 27.85 -11.85
N LEU A 3 17.79 28.22 -12.55
CA LEU A 3 19.18 28.01 -12.15
C LEU A 3 19.47 28.47 -10.70
N LYS A 4 18.73 29.50 -10.23
CA LYS A 4 18.77 29.96 -8.84
C LYS A 4 18.29 28.92 -7.82
N SER A 5 17.22 28.16 -8.14
CA SER A 5 16.70 27.10 -7.26
C SER A 5 17.64 25.89 -7.20
N PHE A 6 18.33 25.60 -8.32
CA PHE A 6 19.36 24.56 -8.37
C PHE A 6 20.62 24.95 -7.59
N LEU A 7 21.05 26.22 -7.72
CA LEU A 7 22.19 26.76 -6.95
C LEU A 7 21.89 26.86 -5.45
N THR A 8 20.65 27.16 -5.07
CA THR A 8 20.23 27.17 -3.65
C THR A 8 20.23 25.77 -3.08
N LEU A 9 19.80 24.76 -3.84
CA LEU A 9 19.86 23.36 -3.45
C LEU A 9 21.32 22.88 -3.32
N LEU A 10 22.20 23.29 -4.23
CA LEU A 10 23.62 22.97 -4.18
C LEU A 10 24.34 23.66 -3.00
N MET A 11 23.94 24.91 -2.68
CA MET A 11 24.46 25.62 -1.49
C MET A 11 23.93 25.02 -0.19
N LEU A 12 22.68 24.49 -0.16
CA LEU A 12 22.16 23.78 1.00
C LEU A 12 22.89 22.45 1.23
N THR A 13 23.23 21.72 0.17
CA THR A 13 24.02 20.48 0.31
C THR A 13 25.45 20.74 0.80
N THR A 14 26.09 21.85 0.38
CA THR A 14 27.41 22.26 0.91
C THR A 14 27.33 22.78 2.34
N ALA A 15 26.21 23.44 2.72
CA ALA A 15 25.96 23.84 4.10
C ALA A 15 25.71 22.65 5.03
N LEU A 16 25.01 21.63 4.55
CA LEU A 16 24.77 20.38 5.28
C LEU A 16 26.06 19.56 5.46
N THR A 17 26.95 19.56 4.47
CA THR A 17 28.27 18.90 4.61
C THR A 17 29.20 19.70 5.57
N ALA A 18 29.07 21.02 5.61
CA ALA A 18 29.73 21.84 6.58
C ALA A 18 29.14 21.65 7.99
N TRP A 19 27.83 21.49 8.11
CA TRP A 19 27.17 21.19 9.39
C TRP A 19 27.49 19.79 9.90
N ALA A 20 27.56 18.79 9.03
CA ALA A 20 28.00 17.43 9.36
C ALA A 20 29.48 17.44 9.85
N ARG A 21 30.34 18.33 9.30
CA ARG A 21 31.69 18.56 9.81
C ARG A 21 31.67 19.28 11.15
N LEU A 22 30.79 20.27 11.35
CA LEU A 22 30.67 21.02 12.62
C LEU A 22 30.11 20.15 13.74
N THR A 23 29.12 19.24 13.46
CA THR A 23 28.58 18.33 14.49
C THR A 23 29.61 17.25 14.85
N ALA A 24 30.39 16.76 13.88
CA ALA A 24 31.51 15.87 14.17
C ALA A 24 32.62 16.52 15.01
N VAL A 25 32.78 17.85 14.89
CA VAL A 25 33.75 18.63 15.67
C VAL A 25 33.15 19.10 16.99
N ALA A 26 31.85 19.41 17.07
CA ALA A 26 31.21 19.93 18.30
C ALA A 26 31.01 18.87 19.40
N VAL A 27 31.04 17.58 19.04
CA VAL A 27 30.92 16.45 20.01
C VAL A 27 32.28 16.00 20.53
N CYS A 28 33.40 16.51 19.98
CA CYS A 28 34.74 16.32 20.54
C CYS A 28 35.31 17.67 21.00
N PRO A 29 35.54 17.90 22.29
CA PRO A 29 36.34 19.03 22.72
C PRO A 29 37.71 19.03 22.02
N ALA A 30 38.18 20.21 21.61
CA ALA A 30 39.43 20.37 20.85
C ALA A 30 40.69 19.74 21.51
N GLU A 31 40.67 19.56 22.82
CA GLU A 31 41.73 18.86 23.58
C GLU A 31 41.78 17.35 23.33
N GLN A 32 40.65 16.73 22.83
CA GLN A 32 40.65 15.31 22.49
C GLN A 32 41.04 15.05 21.03
N ALA A 33 40.90 16.02 20.14
CA ALA A 33 41.31 15.89 18.74
C ALA A 33 42.84 15.78 18.57
N ALA A 34 43.61 16.44 19.44
CA ALA A 34 45.08 16.33 19.46
C ALA A 34 45.58 15.00 20.01
N LYS A 35 44.75 14.27 20.81
CA LYS A 35 45.06 12.93 21.33
C LYS A 35 44.60 11.78 20.43
N LEU A 36 43.92 12.05 19.30
CA LEU A 36 43.43 11.00 18.38
C LEU A 36 44.57 10.33 17.60
N ASP A 37 45.70 10.97 17.46
CA ASP A 37 46.87 10.39 16.79
C ASP A 37 47.65 9.39 17.67
N ASP A 38 47.45 9.40 18.98
CA ASP A 38 48.12 8.51 19.93
C ASP A 38 47.30 7.24 20.27
N ASP A 39 46.07 7.11 19.70
CA ASP A 39 45.17 5.95 19.87
C ASP A 39 45.53 4.76 18.99
N THR A 40 46.62 4.79 18.24
CA THR A 40 47.16 3.67 17.50
C THR A 40 47.80 2.65 18.42
N ILE A 41 47.25 1.41 18.37
CA ILE A 41 47.83 0.33 19.16
C ILE A 41 49.00 -0.24 18.37
N GLN A 42 50.20 -0.05 18.91
CA GLN A 42 51.43 -0.58 18.30
C GLN A 42 51.76 -2.02 18.70
N THR A 43 51.13 -2.60 19.72
CA THR A 43 51.45 -4.00 20.14
C THR A 43 50.30 -4.74 20.84
N SER A 44 50.11 -5.97 20.44
CA SER A 44 49.75 -7.26 21.05
C SER A 44 48.56 -7.46 22.00
N THR A 45 47.89 -6.49 22.56
CA THR A 45 46.78 -6.75 23.52
C THR A 45 45.37 -6.51 22.99
N ARG A 46 45.22 -5.96 21.77
CA ARG A 46 43.92 -5.70 21.12
C ARG A 46 43.98 -6.12 19.64
N SER A 47 43.00 -6.86 19.19
CA SER A 47 42.89 -7.27 17.81
C SER A 47 41.62 -6.71 17.17
N LEU A 48 41.74 -6.33 15.91
CA LEU A 48 40.60 -6.08 15.01
C LEU A 48 40.11 -7.45 14.48
N VAL A 49 38.86 -7.79 14.70
CA VAL A 49 38.29 -9.03 14.18
C VAL A 49 37.71 -8.78 12.80
N VAL A 50 38.19 -9.50 11.80
CA VAL A 50 37.69 -9.45 10.42
C VAL A 50 36.75 -10.62 10.20
N TYR A 51 35.60 -10.35 9.60
CA TYR A 51 34.51 -11.31 9.35
C TYR A 51 34.13 -11.31 7.87
N SER A 52 33.80 -12.48 7.30
CA SER A 52 33.21 -12.63 5.95
C SER A 52 32.37 -13.89 5.83
N ASP A 53 31.23 -13.82 5.16
CA ASP A 53 30.46 -14.99 4.74
C ASP A 53 31.10 -15.66 3.52
N ILE A 54 30.92 -17.00 3.40
CA ILE A 54 31.40 -17.80 2.26
C ILE A 54 30.22 -18.56 1.67
N LYS A 55 29.94 -18.34 0.39
CA LYS A 55 28.76 -18.89 -0.29
C LYS A 55 29.06 -19.41 -1.68
N ASP A 56 28.23 -20.32 -2.17
CA ASP A 56 28.24 -20.74 -3.58
C ASP A 56 27.83 -19.57 -4.48
N HIS A 57 28.55 -19.39 -5.58
CA HIS A 57 28.34 -18.27 -6.49
C HIS A 57 26.97 -18.31 -7.20
N LEU A 58 26.42 -19.49 -7.46
CA LEU A 58 25.17 -19.65 -8.20
C LEU A 58 23.94 -19.81 -7.30
N THR A 59 24.06 -20.60 -6.23
CA THR A 59 22.93 -20.91 -5.35
C THR A 59 22.84 -20.02 -4.13
N HIS A 60 23.91 -19.26 -3.83
CA HIS A 60 24.08 -18.46 -2.62
C HIS A 60 23.96 -19.27 -1.31
N ASP A 61 24.08 -20.60 -1.42
CA ASP A 61 24.08 -21.48 -0.24
C ASP A 61 25.44 -21.44 0.48
N PRO A 62 25.46 -21.54 1.81
CA PRO A 62 26.69 -21.71 2.58
C PRO A 62 27.43 -22.98 2.16
N ILE A 63 28.75 -22.92 2.05
CA ILE A 63 29.59 -24.03 1.59
C ILE A 63 30.14 -24.77 2.81
N LYS A 64 29.98 -26.10 2.82
CA LYS A 64 30.54 -27.00 3.87
C LYS A 64 31.99 -27.35 3.55
N GLY A 65 32.79 -27.50 4.61
CA GLY A 65 34.18 -27.96 4.47
C GLY A 65 35.12 -26.91 3.88
N VAL A 66 34.78 -25.64 3.98
CA VAL A 66 35.67 -24.53 3.59
C VAL A 66 36.89 -24.50 4.48
N LYS A 67 38.05 -24.31 3.87
CA LYS A 67 39.33 -23.99 4.51
C LYS A 67 39.74 -22.60 4.11
N ALA A 68 40.24 -21.82 5.04
CA ALA A 68 40.78 -20.50 4.77
C ALA A 68 42.12 -20.30 5.48
N GLU A 69 43.01 -19.60 4.83
CA GLU A 69 44.34 -19.24 5.32
C GLU A 69 44.55 -17.74 5.13
N LEU A 70 45.07 -17.10 6.18
CA LEU A 70 45.48 -15.70 6.13
C LEU A 70 46.98 -15.63 5.81
N LEU A 71 47.29 -14.97 4.73
CA LEU A 71 48.64 -14.84 4.20
C LEU A 71 49.05 -13.36 4.15
N TRP A 72 50.33 -13.11 4.24
CA TRP A 72 50.89 -11.79 3.88
C TRP A 72 50.86 -11.63 2.36
N ALA A 73 50.38 -10.49 1.89
CA ALA A 73 50.28 -10.27 0.42
C ALA A 73 51.66 -10.12 -0.25
N ALA A 74 52.72 -9.80 0.49
CA ALA A 74 54.04 -9.55 -0.03
C ALA A 74 54.78 -10.83 -0.43
N ASP A 75 54.61 -11.92 0.31
CA ASP A 75 55.39 -13.13 0.16
C ASP A 75 54.57 -14.42 0.25
N SER A 76 53.25 -14.29 0.48
CA SER A 76 52.29 -15.39 0.67
C SER A 76 52.66 -16.30 1.87
N THR A 77 53.43 -15.80 2.82
CA THR A 77 53.69 -16.53 4.06
C THR A 77 52.47 -16.47 5.03
N HIS A 78 52.35 -17.45 5.88
CA HIS A 78 51.28 -17.49 6.89
C HIS A 78 51.31 -16.28 7.85
N ALA A 79 50.21 -15.56 7.92
CA ALA A 79 50.12 -14.35 8.74
C ALA A 79 49.46 -14.61 10.12
N ASP A 80 48.32 -15.29 10.18
CA ASP A 80 47.63 -15.69 11.41
C ASP A 80 46.55 -16.75 11.11
N THR A 81 46.00 -17.36 12.17
CA THR A 81 45.01 -18.43 12.06
C THR A 81 43.63 -17.85 11.74
N VAL A 82 42.99 -18.42 10.72
CA VAL A 82 41.60 -18.12 10.31
C VAL A 82 40.68 -19.14 10.97
N HIS A 83 39.72 -18.67 11.74
CA HIS A 83 38.64 -19.51 12.22
C HIS A 83 37.55 -19.58 11.14
N VAL A 84 37.33 -20.76 10.58
CA VAL A 84 36.24 -21.03 9.65
C VAL A 84 35.21 -21.85 10.39
N ALA A 85 34.01 -21.33 10.51
CA ALA A 85 32.88 -22.05 11.09
C ALA A 85 31.87 -22.35 10.00
N TYR A 86 31.51 -23.62 9.92
CA TYR A 86 30.31 -24.06 9.24
C TYR A 86 29.33 -24.47 10.33
N HIS A 87 28.36 -23.60 10.59
CA HIS A 87 27.29 -23.93 11.49
C HIS A 87 26.25 -24.71 10.71
N GLU A 88 26.22 -26.01 10.96
CA GLU A 88 25.15 -26.91 10.57
C GLU A 88 24.55 -27.41 11.90
N GLU A 89 23.96 -26.48 12.64
CA GLU A 89 23.03 -26.88 13.68
C GLU A 89 21.80 -27.43 12.98
N GLU A 90 21.01 -28.23 13.69
CA GLU A 90 19.81 -28.86 13.14
C GLU A 90 18.92 -27.86 12.36
N TYR A 91 19.26 -26.56 12.40
CA TYR A 91 18.38 -25.45 12.08
C TYR A 91 18.99 -24.25 11.34
N TYR A 92 20.29 -24.08 11.20
CA TYR A 92 20.93 -22.95 10.51
C TYR A 92 22.21 -23.41 9.81
N LYS A 93 22.31 -23.10 8.52
CA LYS A 93 23.56 -23.27 7.77
C LYS A 93 24.16 -21.91 7.52
N SER A 94 25.30 -21.66 8.07
CA SER A 94 26.15 -20.55 7.66
C SER A 94 27.56 -21.05 7.49
N SER A 95 28.24 -20.47 6.54
CA SER A 95 29.67 -20.65 6.38
C SER A 95 30.28 -19.28 6.44
N PHE A 96 31.05 -19.04 7.48
CA PHE A 96 31.76 -17.78 7.64
C PHE A 96 33.17 -18.01 8.12
N MET A 97 34.01 -17.03 7.91
CA MET A 97 35.34 -16.96 8.49
C MET A 97 35.50 -15.73 9.36
N GLU A 98 36.23 -15.86 10.42
CA GLU A 98 36.69 -14.75 11.25
C GLU A 98 38.17 -14.94 11.63
N PHE A 99 38.86 -13.83 11.72
CA PHE A 99 40.26 -13.84 12.12
C PHE A 99 40.70 -12.53 12.76
N PRO A 100 41.61 -12.57 13.75
CA PRO A 100 42.11 -11.39 14.39
C PRO A 100 43.26 -10.78 13.57
N ILE A 101 43.25 -9.48 13.40
CA ILE A 101 44.36 -8.68 12.88
C ILE A 101 45.02 -7.93 14.03
N LYS A 102 46.31 -8.17 14.23
CA LYS A 102 47.10 -7.61 15.30
C LYS A 102 47.99 -6.44 14.88
N GLN A 103 48.23 -6.30 13.59
CA GLN A 103 49.05 -5.23 13.02
C GLN A 103 48.50 -4.77 11.65
N ALA A 104 48.81 -3.52 11.31
CA ALA A 104 48.48 -2.97 9.98
C ALA A 104 49.32 -3.65 8.87
N GLY A 105 48.77 -3.83 7.67
CA GLY A 105 49.46 -4.46 6.59
C GLY A 105 48.56 -4.87 5.44
N ASN A 106 49.15 -5.39 4.39
CA ASN A 106 48.48 -6.00 3.22
C ASN A 106 48.36 -7.49 3.40
N TYR A 107 47.19 -8.01 3.31
CA TYR A 107 46.86 -9.41 3.55
C TYR A 107 46.20 -10.05 2.32
N LEU A 108 46.31 -11.36 2.23
CA LEU A 108 45.66 -12.21 1.23
C LEU A 108 44.93 -13.34 1.93
N VAL A 109 43.62 -13.45 1.75
CA VAL A 109 42.88 -14.60 2.24
C VAL A 109 42.72 -15.61 1.12
N LYS A 110 43.29 -16.80 1.31
CA LYS A 110 43.08 -17.96 0.46
C LYS A 110 41.88 -18.74 0.98
N VAL A 111 40.89 -19.00 0.12
CA VAL A 111 39.67 -19.76 0.47
C VAL A 111 39.53 -20.92 -0.50
N GLU A 112 39.37 -22.11 0.03
CA GLU A 112 39.23 -23.36 -0.73
C GLU A 112 38.14 -24.25 -0.12
N ALA A 113 37.45 -24.97 -1.00
CA ALA A 113 36.50 -26.00 -0.63
C ALA A 113 36.46 -27.10 -1.69
N GLU A 114 36.13 -28.32 -1.29
CA GLU A 114 36.05 -29.46 -2.19
C GLU A 114 35.02 -29.24 -3.30
N GLY A 115 35.41 -29.39 -4.56
CA GLY A 115 34.55 -29.15 -5.71
C GLY A 115 34.44 -27.69 -6.17
N TYR A 116 35.17 -26.77 -5.52
CA TYR A 116 35.20 -25.35 -5.85
C TYR A 116 36.58 -24.89 -6.31
N VAL A 117 36.61 -23.84 -7.14
CA VAL A 117 37.83 -23.15 -7.52
C VAL A 117 38.37 -22.35 -6.35
N THR A 118 39.65 -22.56 -6.02
CA THR A 118 40.33 -21.77 -4.94
C THR A 118 40.29 -20.28 -5.27
N LYS A 119 39.99 -19.48 -4.29
CA LYS A 119 39.87 -18.01 -4.43
C LYS A 119 40.82 -17.31 -3.47
N TYR A 120 41.51 -16.32 -4.03
CA TYR A 120 42.36 -15.42 -3.29
C TYR A 120 41.74 -14.04 -3.19
N VAL A 121 41.60 -13.50 -1.97
CA VAL A 121 40.94 -12.21 -1.73
C VAL A 121 41.94 -11.29 -1.04
N PRO A 122 42.47 -10.27 -1.73
CA PRO A 122 43.36 -9.28 -1.13
C PRO A 122 42.55 -8.29 -0.28
N PHE A 123 43.14 -7.88 0.84
CA PHE A 123 42.65 -6.77 1.65
C PHE A 123 43.78 -6.07 2.37
N GLU A 124 43.56 -4.78 2.69
CA GLU A 124 44.52 -3.91 3.36
C GLU A 124 43.95 -3.42 4.67
N VAL A 125 44.78 -3.44 5.74
CA VAL A 125 44.50 -2.76 7.02
C VAL A 125 45.58 -1.69 7.21
N LYS A 126 45.22 -0.42 7.00
CA LYS A 126 46.15 0.69 7.10
C LYS A 126 46.52 1.02 8.53
N LYS A 127 45.53 0.92 9.44
CA LYS A 127 45.73 1.30 10.85
C LYS A 127 44.65 0.60 11.71
N ILE A 128 44.99 0.23 12.93
CA ILE A 128 44.05 -0.34 13.90
C ILE A 128 43.67 0.71 14.93
N TYR A 129 42.38 1.03 15.05
CA TYR A 129 41.88 2.09 15.92
C TYR A 129 41.26 1.55 17.21
N LYS A 130 41.39 2.29 18.30
CA LYS A 130 40.93 1.89 19.64
C LYS A 130 39.41 1.64 19.73
N ARG A 131 38.63 2.40 18.97
CA ARG A 131 37.16 2.30 18.95
C ARG A 131 36.64 1.37 17.86
N GLU A 132 37.49 0.80 17.02
CA GLU A 132 37.17 -0.15 15.96
C GLU A 132 37.52 -1.56 16.43
N ARG A 133 36.54 -2.46 16.38
CA ARG A 133 36.70 -3.85 16.86
C ARG A 133 36.39 -4.88 15.80
N TYR A 134 35.47 -4.57 14.90
CA TYR A 134 35.02 -5.49 13.87
C TYR A 134 35.16 -4.85 12.50
N LEU A 135 35.60 -5.63 11.55
CA LEU A 135 35.69 -5.29 10.16
C LEU A 135 34.96 -6.34 9.34
N THR A 136 33.97 -5.95 8.54
CA THR A 136 33.24 -6.87 7.68
C THR A 136 33.80 -6.77 6.26
N MET A 137 34.30 -7.89 5.74
CA MET A 137 34.66 -8.05 4.33
C MET A 137 33.42 -8.38 3.50
N LYS A 138 33.51 -8.17 2.20
CA LYS A 138 32.47 -8.64 1.26
C LYS A 138 32.31 -10.14 1.34
N THR A 139 31.10 -10.64 1.17
CA THR A 139 30.81 -12.07 1.02
C THR A 139 31.68 -12.69 -0.08
N ILE A 140 32.35 -13.79 0.24
CA ILE A 140 33.22 -14.52 -0.69
C ILE A 140 32.40 -15.60 -1.39
N TYR A 141 32.24 -15.45 -2.69
CA TYR A 141 31.57 -16.42 -3.56
C TYR A 141 32.59 -17.34 -4.22
N LEU A 142 32.44 -18.67 -4.02
CA LEU A 142 33.25 -19.68 -4.69
C LEU A 142 32.48 -20.25 -5.87
N ARG A 143 33.19 -20.45 -6.98
CA ARG A 143 32.66 -21.08 -8.21
C ARG A 143 32.93 -22.58 -8.15
N THR A 144 31.94 -23.38 -8.51
CA THR A 144 32.14 -24.83 -8.65
C THR A 144 33.05 -25.15 -9.86
N ILE A 145 33.93 -26.16 -9.69
CA ILE A 145 34.71 -26.71 -10.77
C ILE A 145 33.74 -27.40 -11.73
N PRO A 146 33.71 -27.06 -13.05
CA PRO A 146 32.83 -27.73 -13.99
C PRO A 146 33.24 -29.21 -14.10
N LYS A 147 32.37 -30.14 -13.71
CA LYS A 147 32.57 -31.57 -13.95
C LYS A 147 32.36 -31.85 -15.44
N LYS A 148 33.30 -32.56 -16.04
CA LYS A 148 33.35 -32.86 -17.50
C LYS A 148 32.24 -33.82 -17.94
N ASP A 149 31.64 -34.55 -17.06
CA ASP A 149 30.58 -35.53 -17.31
C ASP A 149 29.48 -35.43 -16.26
N ASP A 150 28.48 -34.59 -16.49
CA ASP A 150 27.18 -34.76 -15.87
C ASP A 150 26.45 -35.91 -16.62
N ILE A 151 26.75 -37.14 -16.24
CA ILE A 151 25.91 -38.29 -16.57
C ILE A 151 24.58 -38.04 -15.89
N VAL A 152 23.51 -37.90 -16.66
CA VAL A 152 22.15 -37.98 -16.20
C VAL A 152 21.96 -39.42 -15.69
N LEU A 153 22.17 -39.65 -14.42
CA LEU A 153 21.74 -40.88 -13.76
C LEU A 153 20.21 -40.89 -13.79
N ASP A 154 19.67 -41.94 -14.39
CA ASP A 154 18.26 -42.28 -14.28
C ASP A 154 17.85 -42.24 -12.80
N GLU A 155 16.74 -41.61 -12.56
CA GLU A 155 16.18 -41.33 -11.24
C GLU A 155 15.91 -42.63 -10.52
N PHE A 156 16.80 -43.05 -9.61
CA PHE A 156 16.50 -44.08 -8.63
C PHE A 156 15.44 -43.52 -7.68
N VAL A 157 14.20 -43.97 -7.86
CA VAL A 157 13.08 -43.67 -6.95
C VAL A 157 13.33 -44.35 -5.65
N VAL A 158 13.99 -43.72 -4.72
CA VAL A 158 13.97 -44.10 -3.30
C VAL A 158 12.62 -43.68 -2.77
N THR A 159 11.74 -44.62 -2.58
CA THR A 159 10.44 -44.45 -1.89
C THR A 159 10.64 -44.28 -0.37
N ALA A 160 11.37 -43.29 0.03
CA ALA A 160 11.31 -42.76 1.39
C ALA A 160 10.26 -41.65 1.42
N THR A 161 9.36 -41.67 2.40
CA THR A 161 8.34 -40.63 2.61
C THR A 161 9.07 -39.32 2.83
N LYS A 162 9.11 -38.43 1.83
CA LYS A 162 9.75 -37.12 1.96
C LYS A 162 9.01 -36.29 3.00
N LEU A 163 9.73 -35.74 3.95
CA LEU A 163 9.16 -34.81 4.93
C LEU A 163 8.72 -33.53 4.19
N LYS A 164 7.44 -33.18 4.34
CA LYS A 164 6.87 -31.97 3.70
C LYS A 164 7.54 -30.69 4.17
N PHE A 165 7.92 -30.64 5.43
CA PHE A 165 8.64 -29.52 6.01
C PHE A 165 9.45 -29.99 7.21
N TYR A 166 10.51 -29.27 7.49
CA TYR A 166 11.39 -29.49 8.63
C TYR A 166 12.00 -28.17 9.05
N MET A 167 12.43 -28.11 10.30
CA MET A 167 13.20 -26.99 10.78
C MET A 167 14.68 -27.21 10.46
N ASN A 168 15.36 -26.22 9.98
CA ASN A 168 16.80 -26.21 9.79
C ASN A 168 17.34 -24.96 10.53
N GLY A 169 17.54 -25.06 11.83
CA GLY A 169 17.79 -23.95 12.72
C GLY A 169 16.57 -23.12 12.99
N ASP A 170 16.75 -21.85 12.92
CA ASP A 170 15.66 -20.89 12.96
C ASP A 170 14.95 -20.77 11.59
N THR A 171 15.35 -21.60 10.61
CA THR A 171 14.78 -21.62 9.25
C THR A 171 13.78 -22.75 9.10
N LEU A 172 12.54 -22.43 8.82
CA LEU A 172 11.52 -23.37 8.42
C LEU A 172 11.67 -23.67 6.93
N VAL A 173 12.00 -24.91 6.58
CA VAL A 173 12.23 -25.36 5.20
C VAL A 173 11.09 -26.25 4.75
N TYR A 174 10.47 -25.90 3.64
CA TYR A 174 9.48 -26.71 2.94
C TYR A 174 10.13 -27.34 1.70
N ASP A 175 10.05 -28.65 1.55
CA ASP A 175 10.50 -29.36 0.36
C ASP A 175 9.39 -29.27 -0.70
N ALA A 176 9.63 -28.55 -1.78
CA ALA A 176 8.63 -28.35 -2.84
C ALA A 176 8.23 -29.67 -3.53
N ASP A 177 9.16 -30.62 -3.65
CA ASP A 177 8.90 -31.93 -4.27
C ASP A 177 8.08 -32.90 -3.37
N ALA A 178 7.87 -32.54 -2.10
CA ALA A 178 7.02 -33.29 -1.20
C ALA A 178 5.53 -32.90 -1.29
N PHE A 179 5.22 -31.84 -2.05
CA PHE A 179 3.85 -31.40 -2.33
C PHE A 179 3.45 -31.87 -3.73
N ASN A 180 2.43 -32.72 -3.78
CA ASN A 180 1.96 -33.25 -5.03
C ASN A 180 1.05 -32.22 -5.71
N LEU A 181 1.66 -31.37 -6.53
CA LEU A 181 0.96 -30.32 -7.27
C LEU A 181 0.66 -30.78 -8.69
N ALA A 182 -0.45 -30.31 -9.23
CA ALA A 182 -0.78 -30.59 -10.61
C ALA A 182 0.28 -29.96 -11.55
N GLU A 183 0.55 -30.62 -12.68
CA GLU A 183 1.47 -30.11 -13.69
C GLU A 183 1.00 -28.74 -14.19
N GLY A 184 1.91 -27.76 -14.20
CA GLY A 184 1.56 -26.37 -14.55
C GLY A 184 1.11 -25.50 -13.38
N SER A 185 1.12 -26.01 -12.14
CA SER A 185 0.83 -25.20 -10.95
C SER A 185 1.89 -24.13 -10.73
N MET A 186 1.47 -22.97 -10.24
CA MET A 186 2.35 -21.82 -9.97
C MET A 186 2.85 -21.83 -8.52
N LEU A 187 3.82 -20.99 -8.22
CA LEU A 187 4.39 -20.81 -6.89
C LEU A 187 3.31 -20.44 -5.86
N SER A 188 2.34 -19.61 -6.23
CA SER A 188 1.19 -19.27 -5.37
C SER A 188 0.42 -20.50 -4.90
N THR A 189 0.18 -21.46 -5.80
CA THR A 189 -0.50 -22.73 -5.46
C THR A 189 0.35 -23.54 -4.47
N LEU A 190 1.67 -23.58 -4.66
CA LEU A 190 2.58 -24.26 -3.72
C LEU A 190 2.53 -23.60 -2.35
N ILE A 191 2.66 -22.25 -2.29
CA ILE A 191 2.68 -21.49 -1.04
C ILE A 191 1.37 -21.65 -0.25
N LYS A 192 0.23 -21.62 -0.93
CA LYS A 192 -1.09 -21.84 -0.31
C LYS A 192 -1.23 -23.23 0.34
N GLN A 193 -0.44 -24.21 -0.10
CA GLN A 193 -0.45 -25.57 0.47
C GLN A 193 0.55 -25.77 1.62
N LEU A 194 1.44 -24.81 1.87
CA LEU A 194 2.44 -24.92 2.92
C LEU A 194 1.79 -24.85 4.32
N PRO A 195 2.09 -25.81 5.20
CA PRO A 195 1.59 -25.79 6.58
C PRO A 195 1.99 -24.51 7.32
N GLY A 196 1.04 -23.84 7.97
CA GLY A 196 1.29 -22.62 8.73
C GLY A 196 1.47 -21.35 7.87
N VAL A 197 1.28 -21.45 6.56
CA VAL A 197 1.39 -20.30 5.64
C VAL A 197 0.01 -19.86 5.20
N GLU A 198 -0.22 -18.56 5.22
CA GLU A 198 -1.41 -17.88 4.73
C GLU A 198 -1.00 -16.91 3.63
N MET A 199 -1.78 -16.85 2.58
CA MET A 199 -1.58 -15.89 1.51
C MET A 199 -2.86 -15.04 1.36
N GLU A 200 -2.72 -13.74 1.57
CA GLU A 200 -3.78 -12.76 1.42
C GLU A 200 -3.72 -12.09 0.04
N LYS A 201 -4.71 -11.25 -0.25
CA LYS A 201 -4.73 -10.41 -1.46
C LYS A 201 -3.47 -9.55 -1.55
N GLY A 202 -3.00 -9.28 -2.78
CA GLY A 202 -1.83 -8.47 -3.00
C GLY A 202 -0.51 -9.20 -2.73
N GLY A 203 -0.53 -10.55 -2.71
CA GLY A 203 0.68 -11.35 -2.47
C GLY A 203 1.24 -11.22 -1.05
N VAL A 204 0.43 -10.77 -0.09
CA VAL A 204 0.82 -10.70 1.31
C VAL A 204 0.87 -12.11 1.88
N ILE A 205 2.05 -12.53 2.31
CA ILE A 205 2.27 -13.86 2.88
C ILE A 205 2.46 -13.71 4.40
N LYS A 206 1.82 -14.58 5.16
CA LYS A 206 2.04 -14.73 6.60
C LYS A 206 2.52 -16.14 6.89
N VAL A 207 3.57 -16.27 7.65
CA VAL A 207 4.06 -17.56 8.15
C VAL A 207 3.81 -17.59 9.65
N ASN A 208 3.00 -18.55 10.04
CA ASN A 208 2.61 -18.67 11.44
C ASN A 208 2.06 -17.35 12.01
N GLY A 209 1.18 -16.64 11.25
CA GLY A 209 0.56 -15.39 11.64
C GLY A 209 1.47 -14.14 11.59
N LYS A 210 2.79 -14.30 11.37
CA LYS A 210 3.72 -13.19 11.16
C LYS A 210 3.85 -12.89 9.68
N GLN A 211 3.68 -11.61 9.32
CA GLN A 211 3.84 -11.17 7.94
C GLN A 211 5.29 -11.33 7.48
N VAL A 212 5.46 -11.84 6.27
CA VAL A 212 6.74 -11.90 5.58
C VAL A 212 7.11 -10.50 5.09
N ASP A 213 8.22 -10.00 5.57
CA ASP A 213 8.70 -8.66 5.24
C ASP A 213 9.29 -8.62 3.80
N ALA A 214 9.99 -9.67 3.38
CA ALA A 214 10.56 -9.79 2.04
C ALA A 214 10.41 -11.19 1.46
N LEU A 215 10.07 -11.27 0.14
CA LEU A 215 10.05 -12.50 -0.64
C LEU A 215 11.29 -12.55 -1.53
N LEU A 216 12.16 -13.52 -1.27
CA LEU A 216 13.44 -13.66 -1.95
C LEU A 216 13.41 -14.76 -3.00
N LEU A 217 14.16 -14.60 -4.07
CA LEU A 217 14.45 -15.64 -5.04
C LEU A 217 15.96 -15.94 -5.04
N ASN A 218 16.32 -17.17 -4.67
CA ASN A 218 17.74 -17.58 -4.49
C ASN A 218 18.53 -16.63 -3.58
N GLY A 219 17.88 -16.11 -2.50
CA GLY A 219 18.50 -15.21 -1.54
C GLY A 219 18.48 -13.73 -1.91
N LYS A 220 18.08 -13.37 -3.14
CA LYS A 220 18.02 -11.98 -3.61
C LYS A 220 16.61 -11.43 -3.60
N ASN A 221 16.49 -10.16 -3.26
CA ASN A 221 15.21 -9.45 -3.18
C ASN A 221 14.83 -8.87 -4.54
N PHE A 222 14.38 -9.73 -5.46
CA PHE A 222 14.02 -9.31 -6.82
C PHE A 222 12.57 -8.82 -6.98
N PHE A 223 11.71 -9.00 -5.97
CA PHE A 223 10.26 -8.85 -6.13
C PHE A 223 9.62 -8.01 -5.01
N ASP A 224 10.38 -7.12 -4.37
CA ASP A 224 9.91 -6.31 -3.25
C ASP A 224 8.68 -5.46 -3.58
N SER A 225 8.63 -4.93 -4.80
CA SER A 225 7.54 -4.08 -5.27
C SER A 225 6.41 -4.85 -5.94
N ASP A 226 6.61 -6.15 -6.25
CA ASP A 226 5.64 -6.93 -7.03
C ASP A 226 5.75 -8.42 -6.73
N ARG A 227 5.33 -8.80 -5.52
CA ARG A 227 5.35 -10.20 -5.07
C ARG A 227 4.41 -11.08 -5.88
N GLU A 228 3.26 -10.54 -6.31
CA GLU A 228 2.28 -11.26 -7.11
C GLU A 228 2.89 -11.73 -8.43
N LEU A 229 3.76 -10.93 -9.01
CA LEU A 229 4.45 -11.30 -10.24
C LEU A 229 5.23 -12.62 -10.10
N LEU A 230 5.97 -12.81 -9.01
CA LEU A 230 6.67 -14.05 -8.74
C LEU A 230 5.70 -15.19 -8.45
N LEU A 231 4.72 -14.93 -7.60
CA LEU A 231 3.78 -15.92 -7.10
C LEU A 231 2.94 -16.54 -8.21
N GLU A 232 2.46 -15.73 -9.14
CA GLU A 232 1.50 -16.14 -10.16
C GLU A 232 2.15 -16.57 -11.49
N ASN A 233 3.45 -16.31 -11.68
CA ASN A 233 4.13 -16.64 -12.93
C ASN A 233 5.27 -17.64 -12.80
N MET A 234 5.77 -17.91 -11.58
CA MET A 234 6.82 -18.90 -11.36
C MET A 234 6.21 -20.30 -11.27
N PRO A 235 6.51 -21.22 -12.18
CA PRO A 235 6.04 -22.59 -12.07
C PRO A 235 6.60 -23.30 -10.83
N SER A 236 5.75 -23.98 -10.10
CA SER A 236 6.11 -24.68 -8.85
C SER A 236 7.19 -25.73 -9.04
N TYR A 237 7.23 -26.42 -10.19
CA TYR A 237 8.23 -27.47 -10.48
C TYR A 237 9.68 -26.95 -10.56
N MET A 238 9.87 -25.61 -10.76
CA MET A 238 11.20 -24.98 -10.73
C MET A 238 11.74 -24.84 -9.32
N VAL A 239 10.88 -24.89 -8.31
CA VAL A 239 11.23 -24.67 -6.92
C VAL A 239 11.81 -25.94 -6.32
N LYS A 240 12.90 -25.82 -5.58
CA LYS A 240 13.51 -26.87 -4.79
C LYS A 240 13.02 -26.85 -3.36
N HIS A 241 13.20 -25.70 -2.71
CA HIS A 241 12.81 -25.46 -1.31
C HIS A 241 12.22 -24.08 -1.14
N ILE A 242 11.31 -23.93 -0.20
CA ILE A 242 10.89 -22.62 0.31
C ILE A 242 11.37 -22.54 1.75
N GLN A 243 12.13 -21.50 2.07
CA GLN A 243 12.75 -21.26 3.37
C GLN A 243 12.11 -20.04 4.01
N SER A 244 11.73 -20.13 5.27
CA SER A 244 11.27 -18.99 6.06
C SER A 244 12.13 -18.82 7.30
N TYR A 245 12.76 -17.65 7.44
CA TYR A 245 13.69 -17.35 8.52
C TYR A 245 13.73 -15.85 8.84
N GLU A 246 14.28 -15.51 9.99
CA GLU A 246 14.49 -14.13 10.40
C GLU A 246 15.92 -13.71 10.12
N ARG A 247 16.09 -12.56 9.47
CA ARG A 247 17.41 -11.96 9.21
C ARG A 247 17.46 -10.50 9.65
N VAL A 248 18.65 -9.96 9.75
CA VAL A 248 18.85 -8.53 9.92
C VAL A 248 18.53 -7.81 8.59
N PRO A 249 17.82 -6.67 8.61
CA PRO A 249 17.58 -5.88 7.40
C PRO A 249 18.89 -5.48 6.69
N GLU A 250 18.89 -5.54 5.37
CA GLU A 250 20.09 -5.21 4.57
C GLU A 250 20.60 -3.78 4.81
N SER A 251 19.70 -2.84 5.10
CA SER A 251 20.04 -1.44 5.37
C SER A 251 20.95 -1.21 6.58
N VAL A 252 21.00 -2.16 7.51
CA VAL A 252 21.85 -2.07 8.72
C VAL A 252 22.87 -3.19 8.82
N LYS A 253 22.89 -4.12 7.86
CA LYS A 253 23.85 -5.23 7.81
C LYS A 253 25.27 -4.70 7.73
N GLY A 254 26.17 -5.22 8.57
CA GLY A 254 27.55 -4.75 8.67
C GLY A 254 27.75 -3.44 9.42
N SER A 255 26.66 -2.81 9.88
CA SER A 255 26.72 -1.62 10.72
C SER A 255 26.72 -1.99 12.22
N PRO A 256 27.20 -1.13 13.12
CA PRO A 256 27.12 -1.35 14.56
C PRO A 256 25.69 -1.55 15.08
N GLN A 257 24.69 -0.99 14.39
CA GLN A 257 23.27 -1.13 14.73
C GLN A 257 22.70 -2.52 14.44
N GLU A 258 23.39 -3.35 13.69
CA GLU A 258 22.96 -4.71 13.34
C GLU A 258 22.53 -5.52 14.57
N LYS A 259 23.29 -5.44 15.66
CA LYS A 259 23.04 -6.19 16.90
C LYS A 259 21.80 -5.75 17.68
N VAL A 260 21.33 -4.52 17.46
CA VAL A 260 20.19 -3.92 18.18
C VAL A 260 18.99 -3.65 17.28
N THR A 261 19.06 -4.06 16.01
CA THR A 261 17.95 -3.92 15.06
C THR A 261 17.05 -5.13 15.10
N LYS A 262 15.74 -4.89 15.02
CA LYS A 262 14.73 -5.96 14.92
C LYS A 262 14.95 -6.76 13.64
N LYS A 263 14.98 -8.08 13.75
CA LYS A 263 15.06 -8.98 12.59
C LYS A 263 13.77 -8.94 11.78
N GLU A 264 13.88 -8.98 10.46
CA GLU A 264 12.78 -9.12 9.51
C GLU A 264 12.52 -10.60 9.20
N LEU A 265 11.25 -10.97 9.00
CA LEU A 265 10.89 -12.32 8.54
C LEU A 265 10.95 -12.37 7.03
N VAL A 266 11.76 -13.26 6.48
CA VAL A 266 11.86 -13.44 5.02
C VAL A 266 11.40 -14.81 4.59
N MET A 267 10.83 -14.88 3.38
CA MET A 267 10.57 -16.13 2.67
C MET A 267 11.46 -16.21 1.45
N ASN A 268 12.29 -17.22 1.35
CA ASN A 268 13.26 -17.39 0.27
C ASN A 268 12.89 -18.62 -0.58
N VAL A 269 12.59 -18.37 -1.83
CA VAL A 269 12.29 -19.39 -2.85
C VAL A 269 13.59 -19.84 -3.49
N LYS A 270 14.03 -21.05 -3.19
CA LYS A 270 15.21 -21.68 -3.80
C LYS A 270 14.81 -22.47 -5.03
N LEU A 271 15.40 -22.13 -6.18
CA LEU A 271 15.19 -22.86 -7.42
C LEU A 271 16.09 -24.09 -7.51
N LYS A 272 15.63 -25.08 -8.24
CA LYS A 272 16.50 -26.19 -8.71
C LYS A 272 17.59 -25.60 -9.61
N ARG A 273 18.80 -26.12 -9.53
CA ARG A 273 19.98 -25.60 -10.22
C ARG A 273 19.77 -25.45 -11.75
N ALA A 274 19.02 -26.38 -12.34
CA ALA A 274 18.69 -26.34 -13.76
C ALA A 274 17.86 -25.11 -14.18
N TYR A 275 17.17 -24.48 -13.22
CA TYR A 275 16.27 -23.34 -13.45
C TYR A 275 16.76 -22.04 -12.78
N ALA A 276 18.03 -21.98 -12.36
CA ALA A 276 18.59 -20.79 -11.71
C ALA A 276 18.66 -19.56 -12.65
N ALA A 277 18.58 -19.76 -13.96
CA ALA A 277 18.44 -18.72 -14.98
C ALA A 277 17.53 -19.22 -16.11
N GLY A 278 16.72 -18.34 -16.70
CA GLY A 278 15.81 -18.77 -17.76
C GLY A 278 14.84 -17.69 -18.25
N TRP A 279 13.88 -18.19 -19.05
CA TRP A 279 12.76 -17.40 -19.57
C TRP A 279 11.44 -18.07 -19.20
N ILE A 280 10.47 -17.27 -18.85
CA ILE A 280 9.07 -17.67 -18.71
C ILE A 280 8.25 -16.73 -19.58
N ALA A 281 7.33 -17.26 -20.37
CA ALA A 281 6.41 -16.45 -21.14
C ALA A 281 5.02 -17.10 -21.12
N ASN A 282 4.00 -16.27 -20.91
CA ASN A 282 2.61 -16.69 -20.90
C ASN A 282 1.82 -15.80 -21.87
N ALA A 283 0.97 -16.43 -22.67
CA ALA A 283 -0.01 -15.75 -23.49
C ALA A 283 -1.40 -16.30 -23.15
N GLU A 284 -2.34 -15.42 -22.85
CA GLU A 284 -3.71 -15.76 -22.53
C GLU A 284 -4.66 -15.00 -23.43
N GLY A 285 -5.69 -15.64 -23.92
CA GLY A 285 -6.73 -15.02 -24.71
C GLY A 285 -8.08 -15.69 -24.47
N GLY A 286 -9.14 -14.90 -24.41
CA GLY A 286 -10.47 -15.41 -24.16
C GLY A 286 -11.57 -14.49 -24.69
N ALA A 287 -12.72 -15.11 -25.01
CA ALA A 287 -13.93 -14.44 -25.43
C ALA A 287 -15.15 -15.12 -24.79
N GLY A 288 -16.18 -14.32 -24.54
CA GLY A 288 -17.40 -14.77 -23.90
C GLY A 288 -18.54 -13.79 -24.06
N VAL A 289 -19.62 -14.08 -23.38
CA VAL A 289 -20.85 -13.26 -23.41
C VAL A 289 -21.51 -13.26 -22.04
N THR A 290 -22.34 -12.25 -21.78
CA THR A 290 -23.24 -12.25 -20.62
C THR A 290 -24.32 -13.35 -20.76
N PHE A 291 -24.72 -13.98 -19.65
CA PHE A 291 -25.76 -14.99 -19.65
C PHE A 291 -27.15 -14.38 -19.81
N PHE A 292 -27.35 -13.16 -19.36
CA PHE A 292 -28.59 -12.43 -19.40
C PHE A 292 -28.49 -11.23 -20.34
N ARG A 293 -29.63 -10.92 -20.99
CA ARG A 293 -29.73 -9.77 -21.89
C ARG A 293 -29.74 -8.46 -21.08
N ASN A 294 -29.08 -7.44 -21.59
CA ASN A 294 -29.11 -6.09 -21.04
C ASN A 294 -30.47 -5.41 -21.31
N GLN A 295 -30.66 -4.17 -20.88
CA GLN A 295 -31.89 -3.38 -21.06
C GLN A 295 -32.25 -3.17 -22.53
N GLU A 296 -31.27 -3.22 -23.44
CA GLU A 296 -31.51 -3.15 -24.91
C GLU A 296 -31.88 -4.51 -25.52
N GLY A 297 -32.00 -5.57 -24.74
CA GLY A 297 -32.28 -6.93 -25.19
C GLY A 297 -31.10 -7.63 -25.85
N LYS A 298 -29.87 -7.13 -25.68
CA LYS A 298 -28.65 -7.68 -26.28
C LYS A 298 -27.79 -8.39 -25.22
N LEU A 299 -27.00 -9.36 -25.66
CA LEU A 299 -25.94 -9.97 -24.86
C LEU A 299 -24.68 -9.16 -25.06
N ASP A 300 -24.01 -8.76 -23.96
CA ASP A 300 -22.75 -8.03 -24.00
C ASP A 300 -21.58 -8.99 -24.20
N THR A 301 -20.68 -8.64 -25.13
CA THR A 301 -19.46 -9.41 -25.34
C THR A 301 -18.46 -9.17 -24.20
N LYS A 302 -17.82 -10.26 -23.77
CA LYS A 302 -16.75 -10.25 -22.79
C LYS A 302 -15.47 -10.76 -23.43
N TYR A 303 -14.35 -10.11 -23.11
CA TYR A 303 -13.05 -10.49 -23.66
C TYR A 303 -11.92 -10.22 -22.69
N MET A 304 -10.85 -10.98 -22.88
CA MET A 304 -9.58 -10.78 -22.20
C MET A 304 -8.42 -11.20 -23.10
N GLY A 305 -7.31 -10.51 -22.95
CA GLY A 305 -6.04 -10.85 -23.57
C GLY A 305 -4.90 -10.43 -22.67
N ARG A 306 -3.94 -11.32 -22.40
CA ARG A 306 -2.78 -11.07 -21.56
C ARG A 306 -1.53 -11.64 -22.17
N LEU A 307 -0.46 -10.88 -22.10
CA LEU A 307 0.88 -11.31 -22.48
C LEU A 307 1.81 -11.04 -21.30
N PHE A 308 2.65 -11.99 -20.99
CA PHE A 308 3.66 -11.86 -19.96
C PHE A 308 4.95 -12.53 -20.41
N GLY A 309 6.09 -11.85 -20.20
CA GLY A 309 7.42 -12.38 -20.43
C GLY A 309 8.33 -12.01 -19.25
N LEU A 310 9.03 -12.99 -18.71
CA LEU A 310 10.01 -12.82 -17.65
C LEU A 310 11.33 -13.48 -18.08
N ARG A 311 12.39 -12.70 -18.12
CA ARG A 311 13.77 -13.18 -18.18
C ARG A 311 14.43 -12.94 -16.83
N PHE A 312 15.07 -13.95 -16.29
CA PHE A 312 15.86 -13.83 -15.07
C PHE A 312 17.22 -14.50 -15.24
N THR A 313 18.21 -13.90 -14.63
CA THR A 313 19.59 -14.38 -14.55
C THR A 313 20.03 -14.31 -13.09
N GLU A 314 21.27 -14.65 -12.81
CA GLU A 314 21.84 -14.54 -11.47
C GLU A 314 21.74 -13.12 -10.88
N ASN A 315 21.94 -12.08 -11.70
CA ASN A 315 22.04 -10.70 -11.25
C ASN A 315 21.01 -9.76 -11.89
N SER A 316 20.12 -10.24 -12.74
CA SER A 316 19.17 -9.37 -13.41
C SER A 316 17.84 -10.04 -13.71
N ARG A 317 16.81 -9.22 -13.78
CA ARG A 317 15.44 -9.57 -14.14
C ARG A 317 14.90 -8.53 -15.12
N LEU A 318 14.22 -9.00 -16.16
CA LEU A 318 13.41 -8.17 -17.05
C LEU A 318 12.04 -8.83 -17.18
N ASN A 319 10.99 -8.11 -16.87
CA ASN A 319 9.63 -8.51 -17.24
C ASN A 319 9.00 -7.50 -18.20
N VAL A 320 8.12 -8.00 -19.03
CA VAL A 320 7.26 -7.21 -19.92
C VAL A 320 5.87 -7.81 -19.90
N TYR A 321 4.85 -6.96 -19.98
CA TYR A 321 3.46 -7.42 -19.95
C TYR A 321 2.53 -6.53 -20.76
N ALA A 322 1.42 -7.10 -21.16
CA ALA A 322 0.26 -6.38 -21.68
C ALA A 322 -1.03 -7.07 -21.20
N ASN A 323 -2.06 -6.29 -20.93
CA ASN A 323 -3.37 -6.78 -20.51
C ASN A 323 -4.45 -5.94 -21.16
N VAL A 324 -5.48 -6.61 -21.67
CA VAL A 324 -6.71 -5.99 -22.20
C VAL A 324 -7.89 -6.81 -21.73
N ASN A 325 -8.89 -6.16 -21.13
CA ASN A 325 -10.12 -6.83 -20.74
C ASN A 325 -11.27 -5.84 -20.47
N ASN A 326 -12.49 -6.37 -20.48
CA ASN A 326 -13.72 -5.70 -20.03
C ASN A 326 -14.42 -6.49 -18.90
N LEU A 327 -13.63 -7.09 -18.02
CA LEU A 327 -14.06 -7.98 -16.94
C LEU A 327 -13.91 -7.34 -15.55
N ASN A 328 -13.72 -6.02 -15.46
CA ASN A 328 -13.31 -5.32 -14.22
C ASN A 328 -11.98 -5.85 -13.64
N ASP A 329 -11.16 -6.47 -14.47
CA ASP A 329 -9.93 -7.08 -14.04
C ASP A 329 -8.75 -6.09 -14.13
N THR A 330 -8.35 -5.55 -12.99
CA THR A 330 -7.22 -4.62 -12.84
C THR A 330 -5.95 -5.32 -12.36
N ARG A 331 -5.97 -6.65 -12.26
CA ARG A 331 -4.82 -7.43 -11.77
C ARG A 331 -3.62 -7.28 -12.68
N GLY A 332 -2.44 -7.38 -12.07
CA GLY A 332 -1.17 -7.41 -12.77
C GLY A 332 -1.02 -8.63 -13.70
N PRO A 333 0.02 -8.66 -14.51
CA PRO A 333 0.25 -9.73 -15.47
C PRO A 333 0.44 -11.09 -14.78
N GLY A 334 -0.20 -12.11 -15.34
CA GLY A 334 -0.06 -13.51 -14.90
C GLY A 334 -0.86 -13.92 -13.67
N TYR A 335 -1.73 -13.10 -13.19
CA TYR A 335 -2.58 -13.44 -12.05
C TYR A 335 -3.73 -14.38 -12.46
N GLU A 336 -3.72 -15.60 -11.93
CA GLU A 336 -4.79 -16.59 -12.06
C GLU A 336 -5.76 -16.58 -10.87
N GLY A 337 -5.94 -15.44 -10.21
CA GLY A 337 -6.61 -15.32 -8.93
C GLY A 337 -8.05 -15.83 -8.86
N GLU A 338 -8.53 -15.94 -7.64
CA GLU A 338 -9.89 -16.37 -7.32
C GLU A 338 -10.95 -15.38 -7.86
N TRP A 339 -12.04 -15.93 -8.40
CA TRP A 339 -13.12 -15.22 -9.07
C TRP A 339 -13.92 -14.26 -8.20
N GLY A 340 -14.25 -14.70 -7.00
CA GLY A 340 -15.25 -14.06 -6.16
C GLY A 340 -14.96 -12.63 -5.72
N GLN A 341 -13.77 -12.11 -5.99
CA GLN A 341 -13.35 -10.81 -5.49
C GLN A 341 -13.43 -9.67 -6.50
N LEU A 342 -13.44 -9.97 -7.79
CA LEU A 342 -13.59 -8.99 -8.87
C LEU A 342 -15.01 -8.43 -8.94
N ALA A 343 -15.95 -9.22 -8.52
CA ALA A 343 -17.38 -8.94 -8.57
C ALA A 343 -17.85 -7.78 -7.67
N GLN A 344 -17.09 -7.45 -6.63
CA GLN A 344 -17.50 -6.45 -5.64
C GLN A 344 -17.02 -5.03 -5.94
N SER A 345 -16.22 -4.81 -6.97
CA SER A 345 -15.91 -3.45 -7.42
C SER A 345 -17.14 -2.84 -8.09
N GLY A 346 -17.59 -1.69 -7.63
CA GLY A 346 -18.64 -0.92 -8.31
C GLY A 346 -18.17 -0.45 -9.68
N GLY A 347 -19.12 -0.33 -10.63
CA GLY A 347 -18.87 0.12 -11.98
C GLY A 347 -18.48 -1.00 -12.97
N LEU A 348 -18.44 -0.62 -14.23
CA LEU A 348 -18.00 -1.46 -15.34
C LEU A 348 -16.73 -0.87 -15.93
N THR A 349 -15.63 -1.58 -15.85
CA THR A 349 -14.33 -1.09 -16.30
C THR A 349 -13.78 -1.92 -17.46
N THR A 350 -13.45 -1.24 -18.55
CA THR A 350 -12.59 -1.76 -19.61
C THR A 350 -11.18 -1.24 -19.40
N SER A 351 -10.21 -2.13 -19.36
CA SER A 351 -8.82 -1.80 -19.08
C SER A 351 -7.88 -2.27 -20.18
N TYR A 352 -6.96 -1.39 -20.57
CA TYR A 352 -5.81 -1.69 -21.41
C TYR A 352 -4.57 -1.25 -20.65
N SER A 353 -3.60 -2.14 -20.50
CA SER A 353 -2.34 -1.79 -19.82
C SER A 353 -1.17 -2.51 -20.46
N ALA A 354 -0.03 -1.85 -20.48
CA ALA A 354 1.23 -2.43 -20.92
C ALA A 354 2.38 -1.82 -20.13
N GLY A 355 3.41 -2.60 -19.88
CA GLY A 355 4.57 -2.12 -19.14
C GLY A 355 5.70 -3.12 -19.07
N GLY A 356 6.73 -2.73 -18.34
CA GLY A 356 7.86 -3.57 -18.05
C GLY A 356 8.68 -3.05 -16.89
N ASN A 357 9.36 -3.98 -16.23
CA ASN A 357 10.29 -3.69 -15.15
C ASN A 357 11.64 -4.33 -15.45
N TYR A 358 12.70 -3.58 -15.26
CA TYR A 358 14.07 -4.08 -15.30
C TYR A 358 14.72 -3.90 -13.93
N MET A 359 15.40 -4.94 -13.47
CA MET A 359 16.16 -4.92 -12.24
C MET A 359 17.52 -5.58 -12.43
N THR A 360 18.53 -4.99 -11.82
CA THR A 360 19.84 -5.61 -11.66
C THR A 360 20.33 -5.43 -10.24
N ASP A 361 20.90 -6.49 -9.69
CA ASP A 361 21.41 -6.53 -8.32
C ASP A 361 22.82 -7.15 -8.35
N LYS A 362 23.81 -6.32 -8.01
CA LYS A 362 25.18 -6.75 -7.78
C LYS A 362 25.45 -6.61 -6.29
N GLU A 363 25.25 -7.69 -5.57
CA GLU A 363 25.41 -7.77 -4.12
C GLU A 363 26.67 -7.03 -3.63
N ASP A 364 26.55 -6.32 -2.52
CA ASP A 364 27.59 -5.45 -1.91
C ASP A 364 28.11 -4.33 -2.85
N SER A 365 27.32 -3.90 -3.80
CA SER A 365 27.73 -2.82 -4.72
C SER A 365 26.56 -1.92 -5.10
N TYR A 366 25.64 -2.39 -5.93
CA TYR A 366 24.47 -1.62 -6.32
C TYR A 366 23.28 -2.51 -6.69
N ARG A 367 22.11 -1.97 -6.48
CA ARG A 367 20.84 -2.48 -7.01
C ARG A 367 20.16 -1.34 -7.80
N TYR A 368 19.72 -1.65 -8.98
CA TYR A 368 18.89 -0.74 -9.76
C TYR A 368 17.60 -1.45 -10.17
N MET A 369 16.47 -0.74 -10.02
CA MET A 369 15.16 -1.15 -10.50
C MET A 369 14.54 0.02 -11.24
N GLY A 370 13.98 -0.26 -12.43
CA GLY A 370 13.22 0.72 -13.20
C GLY A 370 11.95 0.10 -13.75
N SER A 371 10.85 0.85 -13.74
CA SER A 371 9.57 0.45 -14.31
C SER A 371 8.99 1.53 -15.21
N VAL A 372 8.30 1.09 -16.26
CA VAL A 372 7.49 1.94 -17.12
C VAL A 372 6.15 1.24 -17.33
N ASN A 373 5.06 1.94 -17.02
CA ASN A 373 3.69 1.43 -17.12
C ASN A 373 2.81 2.44 -17.83
N GLY A 374 2.05 1.97 -18.81
CA GLY A 374 1.01 2.75 -19.48
C GLY A 374 -0.34 2.06 -19.30
N SER A 375 -1.40 2.82 -19.05
CA SER A 375 -2.75 2.28 -18.96
C SER A 375 -3.79 3.24 -19.55
N TYR A 376 -4.83 2.65 -20.08
CA TYR A 376 -6.07 3.31 -20.41
C TYR A 376 -7.22 2.59 -19.75
N THR A 377 -8.10 3.32 -19.09
CA THR A 377 -9.32 2.78 -18.48
C THR A 377 -10.53 3.56 -18.96
N ASP A 378 -11.59 2.83 -19.27
CA ASP A 378 -12.93 3.34 -19.55
C ASP A 378 -13.87 2.75 -18.50
N THR A 379 -14.35 3.59 -17.58
CA THR A 379 -15.15 3.17 -16.44
C THR A 379 -16.53 3.80 -16.51
N ASP A 380 -17.56 2.95 -16.48
CA ASP A 380 -18.97 3.33 -16.45
C ASP A 380 -19.53 3.01 -15.06
N ASN A 381 -19.84 4.04 -14.29
CA ASN A 381 -20.39 3.94 -12.97
C ASN A 381 -21.82 4.42 -12.93
N SER A 382 -22.70 3.66 -12.28
CA SER A 382 -24.00 4.13 -11.89
C SER A 382 -24.31 3.78 -10.45
N SER A 383 -24.97 4.67 -9.75
CA SER A 383 -25.33 4.46 -8.34
C SER A 383 -26.66 5.09 -8.02
N ASN A 384 -27.41 4.43 -7.11
CA ASN A 384 -28.60 4.98 -6.47
C ASN A 384 -28.33 5.07 -4.97
N THR A 385 -28.59 6.23 -4.42
CA THR A 385 -28.30 6.50 -3.02
C THR A 385 -29.56 6.91 -2.27
N SER A 386 -29.74 6.31 -1.10
CA SER A 386 -30.73 6.69 -0.08
C SER A 386 -29.99 7.31 1.11
N ASN A 387 -30.36 8.49 1.52
CA ASN A 387 -29.77 9.13 2.69
C ASN A 387 -30.84 9.67 3.62
N ALA A 388 -30.46 9.80 4.91
CA ALA A 388 -31.24 10.57 5.88
C ALA A 388 -30.29 11.54 6.59
N THR A 389 -30.70 12.79 6.70
CA THR A 389 -30.02 13.82 7.49
C THR A 389 -30.66 13.88 8.85
N PHE A 390 -29.89 13.66 9.90
CA PHE A 390 -30.37 13.67 11.28
C PHE A 390 -30.52 15.10 11.77
N LEU A 391 -31.76 15.51 12.03
CA LEU A 391 -32.11 16.87 12.47
C LEU A 391 -32.89 16.83 13.78
N GLU A 392 -32.79 17.91 14.53
CA GLU A 392 -33.68 18.17 15.70
C GLU A 392 -35.10 18.41 15.17
N GLY A 393 -36.10 17.71 15.77
CA GLY A 393 -37.49 17.82 15.36
C GLY A 393 -37.87 17.05 14.09
N GLY A 394 -37.08 16.08 13.67
CA GLY A 394 -37.41 15.15 12.59
C GLY A 394 -36.37 15.18 11.43
N ASP A 395 -36.05 13.99 10.93
CA ASP A 395 -35.09 13.80 9.87
C ASP A 395 -35.64 14.22 8.50
N THR A 396 -34.73 14.56 7.58
CA THR A 396 -35.05 14.69 6.16
C THR A 396 -34.40 13.56 5.38
N TYR A 397 -35.02 13.21 4.27
CA TYR A 397 -34.65 12.05 3.47
C TYR A 397 -34.22 12.47 2.07
N GLY A 398 -33.18 11.89 1.57
CA GLY A 398 -32.70 12.12 0.22
C GLY A 398 -32.70 10.87 -0.61
N ARG A 399 -32.95 11.03 -1.91
CA ARG A 399 -32.77 10.03 -2.92
C ARG A 399 -32.00 10.64 -4.07
N SER A 400 -31.00 9.93 -4.55
CA SER A 400 -30.23 10.40 -5.69
C SER A 400 -29.83 9.26 -6.62
N PHE A 401 -29.71 9.57 -7.88
CA PHE A 401 -29.00 8.74 -8.84
C PHE A 401 -27.81 9.48 -9.39
N GLN A 402 -26.78 8.74 -9.77
CA GLN A 402 -25.62 9.25 -10.46
C GLN A 402 -25.21 8.25 -11.53
N SER A 403 -24.90 8.72 -12.72
CA SER A 403 -24.22 7.96 -13.75
C SER A 403 -23.02 8.74 -14.24
N SER A 404 -21.92 8.07 -14.47
CA SER A 404 -20.71 8.73 -14.98
C SER A 404 -19.89 7.77 -15.84
N ARG A 405 -19.29 8.30 -16.90
CA ARG A 405 -18.32 7.59 -17.70
C ARG A 405 -17.01 8.36 -17.69
N ASN A 406 -15.95 7.66 -17.31
CA ASN A 406 -14.63 8.24 -17.13
C ASN A 406 -13.60 7.51 -17.99
N HIS A 407 -12.89 8.26 -18.82
CA HIS A 407 -11.76 7.78 -19.63
C HIS A 407 -10.47 8.34 -19.05
N THR A 408 -9.55 7.47 -18.70
CA THR A 408 -8.27 7.86 -18.10
C THR A 408 -7.09 7.21 -18.83
N TRP A 409 -6.15 8.03 -19.28
CA TRP A 409 -4.83 7.63 -19.73
C TRP A 409 -3.84 7.91 -18.63
N ASN A 410 -2.97 6.97 -18.34
CA ASN A 410 -1.91 7.11 -17.36
C ASN A 410 -0.59 6.54 -17.90
N ILE A 411 0.50 7.28 -17.71
CA ILE A 411 1.86 6.83 -17.98
C ILE A 411 2.67 7.11 -16.72
N ARG A 412 3.25 6.06 -16.14
CA ARG A 412 4.04 6.14 -14.93
C ARG A 412 5.40 5.47 -15.11
N THR A 413 6.44 6.10 -14.58
CA THR A 413 7.76 5.54 -14.48
C THR A 413 8.33 5.76 -13.09
N ASP A 414 8.88 4.70 -12.51
CA ASP A 414 9.49 4.69 -11.18
C ASP A 414 10.86 4.03 -11.28
N HIS A 415 11.85 4.62 -10.61
CA HIS A 415 13.21 4.11 -10.57
C HIS A 415 13.71 4.06 -9.13
N ASP A 416 14.54 3.08 -8.83
CA ASP A 416 15.22 2.93 -7.53
C ASP A 416 16.67 2.51 -7.80
N LEU A 417 17.60 3.37 -7.45
CA LEU A 417 19.02 3.06 -7.41
C LEU A 417 19.44 2.98 -5.94
N THR A 418 19.91 1.82 -5.53
CA THR A 418 20.47 1.60 -4.21
C THR A 418 21.96 1.29 -4.34
N LEU A 419 22.79 2.01 -3.62
CA LEU A 419 24.22 1.74 -3.46
C LEU A 419 24.45 1.27 -2.03
N ASP A 420 25.01 0.09 -1.87
CA ASP A 420 25.38 -0.48 -0.59
C ASP A 420 26.89 -0.74 -0.57
N GLY A 421 27.57 -0.18 0.42
CA GLY A 421 29.01 -0.30 0.59
C GLY A 421 29.35 -0.70 2.03
N SER A 422 29.30 -2.00 2.33
CA SER A 422 29.85 -2.55 3.56
C SER A 422 31.35 -2.81 3.38
N ARG A 423 32.11 -1.77 3.11
CA ARG A 423 33.57 -1.88 2.97
C ARG A 423 34.20 -1.39 4.25
N GLY A 424 34.51 -2.32 5.15
CA GLY A 424 35.26 -2.01 6.35
C GLY A 424 36.66 -1.43 6.16
N LEU A 425 37.02 -1.01 4.97
CA LEU A 425 38.33 -0.49 4.58
C LEU A 425 38.27 0.95 4.02
N GLY A 426 37.10 1.63 4.09
CA GLY A 426 36.99 3.02 3.66
C GLY A 426 37.62 3.99 4.69
N GLU A 427 38.36 4.99 4.23
CA GLU A 427 38.95 6.02 5.11
C GLU A 427 37.88 6.93 5.75
N THR A 428 36.68 7.03 5.11
CA THR A 428 35.64 7.98 5.54
C THR A 428 34.43 7.27 6.16
N PHE A 429 33.98 6.16 5.56
CA PHE A 429 32.79 5.44 6.01
C PHE A 429 33.12 3.96 6.23
N LYS A 430 32.67 3.41 7.35
CA LYS A 430 32.72 1.98 7.65
C LYS A 430 31.61 1.22 6.91
N HIS A 431 30.45 1.83 6.88
CA HIS A 431 29.26 1.35 6.17
C HIS A 431 28.51 2.53 5.60
N TYR A 432 27.97 2.41 4.39
CA TYR A 432 27.04 3.38 3.82
C TYR A 432 25.93 2.68 3.03
N TYR A 433 24.78 3.30 3.03
CA TYR A 433 23.62 2.88 2.27
C TYR A 433 22.96 4.10 1.64
N LEU A 434 22.91 4.16 0.32
CA LEU A 434 22.38 5.30 -0.44
C LEU A 434 21.25 4.81 -1.34
N THR A 435 20.09 5.46 -1.29
CA THR A 435 19.01 5.26 -2.25
C THR A 435 18.69 6.54 -2.99
N PHE A 436 18.32 6.39 -4.27
CA PHE A 436 17.88 7.46 -5.15
C PHE A 436 16.70 6.97 -5.98
N ARG A 437 15.53 7.62 -5.84
CA ARG A 437 14.25 7.17 -6.38
C ARG A 437 13.53 8.28 -7.14
N PRO A 438 13.83 8.51 -8.42
CA PRO A 438 13.04 9.39 -9.25
C PRO A 438 11.76 8.70 -9.72
N SER A 439 10.67 9.47 -9.80
CA SER A 439 9.36 9.06 -10.28
C SER A 439 8.74 10.12 -11.18
N PHE A 440 7.96 9.68 -12.14
CA PHE A 440 7.18 10.56 -13.01
C PHE A 440 5.85 9.91 -13.34
N ASN A 441 4.76 10.70 -13.31
CA ASN A 441 3.42 10.28 -13.67
C ASN A 441 2.74 11.35 -14.53
N TYR A 442 2.18 10.94 -15.64
CA TYR A 442 1.33 11.75 -16.48
C TYR A 442 -0.04 11.10 -16.60
N GLN A 443 -1.08 11.84 -16.22
CA GLN A 443 -2.45 11.39 -16.31
C GLN A 443 -3.26 12.37 -17.13
N LYS A 444 -4.08 11.86 -18.06
CA LYS A 444 -5.07 12.64 -18.81
C LYS A 444 -6.42 11.97 -18.64
N TRP A 445 -7.44 12.75 -18.32
CA TRP A 445 -8.77 12.22 -18.09
C TRP A 445 -9.85 13.06 -18.81
N ASN A 446 -10.97 12.41 -19.07
CA ASN A 446 -12.18 12.98 -19.63
C ASN A 446 -13.37 12.25 -19.00
N ASN A 447 -14.28 13.01 -18.40
CA ASN A 447 -15.47 12.47 -17.78
C ASN A 447 -16.75 13.11 -18.30
N ARG A 448 -17.84 12.36 -18.20
CA ARG A 448 -19.21 12.83 -18.37
C ARG A 448 -20.04 12.20 -17.26
N GLY A 449 -21.00 12.97 -16.73
CA GLY A 449 -21.86 12.46 -15.69
C GLY A 449 -23.23 13.12 -15.72
N ASN A 450 -24.22 12.38 -15.29
CA ASN A 450 -25.57 12.87 -15.03
C ASN A 450 -25.92 12.47 -13.60
N SER A 451 -26.52 13.39 -12.87
CA SER A 451 -27.00 13.12 -11.52
C SER A 451 -28.33 13.83 -11.28
N GLY A 452 -29.15 13.23 -10.44
CA GLY A 452 -30.34 13.85 -9.95
C GLY A 452 -30.53 13.53 -8.47
N SER A 453 -31.03 14.47 -7.71
CA SER A 453 -31.37 14.26 -6.32
C SER A 453 -32.68 14.94 -5.93
N VAL A 454 -33.36 14.35 -4.98
CA VAL A 454 -34.54 14.94 -4.34
C VAL A 454 -34.37 14.85 -2.83
N THR A 455 -34.72 15.94 -2.16
CA THR A 455 -34.80 15.98 -0.69
C THR A 455 -36.28 15.94 -0.31
N LEU A 456 -36.62 15.03 0.61
CA LEU A 456 -37.98 14.72 1.00
C LEU A 456 -38.22 15.03 2.48
N MET A 457 -39.42 15.46 2.82
CA MET A 457 -39.85 15.68 4.22
C MET A 457 -40.06 14.36 4.96
N GLU A 458 -40.46 13.29 4.25
CA GLU A 458 -40.78 11.98 4.82
C GLU A 458 -40.12 10.87 4.01
N ASP A 459 -39.89 9.70 4.61
CA ASP A 459 -39.36 8.51 3.92
C ASP A 459 -40.48 7.78 3.18
N VAL A 460 -40.79 8.25 1.98
CA VAL A 460 -41.89 7.74 1.15
C VAL A 460 -41.49 6.54 0.26
N ALA A 461 -40.25 6.09 0.32
CA ALA A 461 -39.76 5.01 -0.54
C ALA A 461 -40.52 3.69 -0.38
N SER A 462 -40.96 3.38 0.84
CA SER A 462 -41.78 2.19 1.13
C SER A 462 -43.22 2.28 0.58
N GLN A 463 -43.71 3.51 0.35
CA GLN A 463 -45.10 3.73 -0.08
C GLN A 463 -45.23 3.82 -1.60
N LEU A 464 -44.23 4.31 -2.31
CA LEU A 464 -44.31 4.65 -3.72
C LEU A 464 -43.69 3.62 -4.69
N GLY A 465 -42.96 2.62 -4.17
CA GLY A 465 -42.29 1.59 -4.98
C GLY A 465 -41.09 2.08 -5.78
N LYS A 466 -40.47 1.23 -6.59
CA LYS A 466 -39.19 1.54 -7.28
C LYS A 466 -39.33 2.59 -8.39
N ALA A 467 -40.44 2.66 -9.07
CA ALA A 467 -40.63 3.53 -10.25
C ALA A 467 -40.89 5.02 -9.88
N TRP A 468 -41.10 5.34 -8.65
CA TRP A 468 -41.38 6.72 -8.23
C TRP A 468 -40.20 7.67 -8.43
N MET A 469 -38.96 7.15 -8.33
CA MET A 469 -37.74 7.95 -8.52
C MET A 469 -37.63 8.47 -9.95
N ASP A 470 -37.93 7.64 -10.95
CA ASP A 470 -37.93 8.05 -12.35
C ASP A 470 -39.02 9.09 -12.60
N SER A 471 -40.18 8.93 -11.97
CA SER A 471 -41.30 9.87 -12.08
C SER A 471 -41.00 11.22 -11.45
N ILE A 472 -40.33 11.24 -10.28
CA ILE A 472 -40.01 12.51 -9.58
C ILE A 472 -38.91 13.27 -10.27
N MET A 473 -38.02 12.57 -10.97
CA MET A 473 -36.93 13.19 -11.76
C MET A 473 -37.40 13.64 -13.15
N ALA A 474 -38.56 13.24 -13.57
CA ALA A 474 -39.11 13.68 -14.85
C ALA A 474 -39.39 15.19 -14.83
N PRO A 475 -39.16 15.91 -15.95
CA PRO A 475 -39.45 17.36 -16.06
C PRO A 475 -40.88 17.73 -15.69
N ASN A 476 -41.83 16.85 -16.00
CA ASN A 476 -43.27 17.01 -15.75
C ASN A 476 -43.75 16.18 -14.55
N ALA A 477 -42.96 16.12 -13.49
CA ALA A 477 -43.35 15.39 -12.26
C ALA A 477 -44.71 15.88 -11.75
N GLY A 478 -45.61 14.93 -11.50
CA GLY A 478 -47.01 15.22 -11.14
C GLY A 478 -47.13 15.75 -9.69
N ASP A 479 -48.31 16.25 -9.37
CA ASP A 479 -48.61 16.95 -8.10
C ASP A 479 -48.37 16.09 -6.84
N LEU A 480 -48.45 14.78 -6.94
CA LEU A 480 -48.19 13.85 -5.84
C LEU A 480 -46.76 13.94 -5.33
N LEU A 481 -45.81 14.28 -6.21
CA LEU A 481 -44.38 14.39 -5.87
C LEU A 481 -44.04 15.77 -5.30
N LYS A 482 -44.78 16.80 -5.69
CA LYS A 482 -44.62 18.15 -5.16
C LYS A 482 -44.95 18.19 -3.67
N GLN A 483 -45.86 17.33 -3.22
CA GLN A 483 -46.33 17.29 -1.82
C GLN A 483 -45.20 16.89 -0.85
N TYR A 484 -44.29 16.01 -1.24
CA TYR A 484 -43.23 15.48 -0.37
C TYR A 484 -41.85 16.09 -0.63
N ALA A 485 -41.61 16.71 -1.78
CA ALA A 485 -40.29 17.20 -2.18
C ALA A 485 -40.01 18.61 -1.65
N ILE A 486 -38.97 18.78 -0.85
CA ILE A 486 -38.44 20.07 -0.43
C ILE A 486 -37.73 20.73 -1.63
N ASN A 487 -36.80 20.02 -2.22
CA ASN A 487 -36.09 20.47 -3.42
C ASN A 487 -35.74 19.28 -4.32
N ARG A 488 -35.41 19.61 -5.56
CA ARG A 488 -34.94 18.65 -6.56
C ARG A 488 -33.79 19.28 -7.33
N THR A 489 -32.73 18.49 -7.58
CA THR A 489 -31.63 18.92 -8.43
C THR A 489 -31.43 17.96 -9.61
N LEU A 490 -31.07 18.50 -10.75
CA LEU A 490 -30.55 17.77 -11.91
C LEU A 490 -29.23 18.39 -12.34
N SER A 491 -28.22 17.58 -12.57
CA SER A 491 -26.93 18.05 -13.04
C SER A 491 -26.39 17.15 -14.15
N SER A 492 -25.92 17.79 -15.21
CA SER A 492 -25.13 17.14 -16.26
C SER A 492 -23.75 17.76 -16.28
N THR A 493 -22.74 16.96 -16.23
CA THR A 493 -21.33 17.39 -16.14
C THR A 493 -20.50 16.85 -17.29
N LYS A 494 -19.52 17.63 -17.72
CA LYS A 494 -18.46 17.23 -18.64
C LYS A 494 -17.16 17.83 -18.18
N GLY A 495 -16.16 16.99 -17.91
CA GLY A 495 -14.86 17.43 -17.46
C GLY A 495 -13.75 16.86 -18.33
N LYS A 496 -12.65 17.58 -18.42
CA LYS A 496 -11.39 17.13 -19.01
C LYS A 496 -10.23 17.75 -18.25
N GLY A 497 -9.13 17.03 -18.19
CA GLY A 497 -7.95 17.56 -17.54
C GLY A 497 -6.73 16.70 -17.73
N HIS A 498 -5.63 17.17 -17.19
CA HIS A 498 -4.40 16.41 -17.10
C HIS A 498 -3.67 16.76 -15.81
N ASN A 499 -2.91 15.80 -15.32
CA ASN A 499 -2.04 15.94 -14.18
C ASN A 499 -0.62 15.50 -14.55
N VAL A 500 0.38 16.27 -14.14
CA VAL A 500 1.79 15.98 -14.32
C VAL A 500 2.43 15.97 -12.94
N ASP A 501 2.82 14.79 -12.48
CA ASP A 501 3.50 14.61 -11.20
C ASP A 501 4.93 14.16 -11.44
N GLY A 502 5.85 14.65 -10.63
CA GLY A 502 7.22 14.17 -10.63
C GLY A 502 7.82 14.28 -9.26
N GLY A 503 8.77 13.39 -8.97
CA GLY A 503 9.39 13.36 -7.67
C GLY A 503 10.76 12.74 -7.68
N ILE A 504 11.53 13.04 -6.66
CA ILE A 504 12.81 12.44 -6.35
C ILE A 504 12.84 12.23 -4.85
N ASP A 505 13.04 10.97 -4.41
CA ASP A 505 13.31 10.62 -3.03
C ASP A 505 14.73 10.10 -2.89
N GLY A 506 15.41 10.43 -1.80
CA GLY A 506 16.72 9.92 -1.50
C GLY A 506 16.95 9.73 -0.01
N PHE A 507 17.75 8.73 0.30
CA PHE A 507 18.14 8.40 1.66
C PHE A 507 19.61 8.00 1.67
N PHE A 508 20.38 8.57 2.60
CA PHE A 508 21.78 8.25 2.81
C PHE A 508 22.00 7.97 4.28
N ALA A 509 22.32 6.73 4.62
CA ALA A 509 22.73 6.33 5.96
C ALA A 509 24.20 5.91 5.94
N PHE A 510 24.95 6.26 6.98
CA PHE A 510 26.33 5.88 7.09
C PHE A 510 26.81 5.81 8.55
N THR A 511 27.80 4.97 8.74
CA THR A 511 28.59 4.91 9.98
C THR A 511 29.97 5.47 9.66
N PRO A 512 30.45 6.49 10.40
CA PRO A 512 31.79 7.03 10.20
C PRO A 512 32.84 5.95 10.42
N ALA A 513 33.92 6.00 9.65
CA ALA A 513 35.08 5.15 9.89
C ALA A 513 35.58 5.36 11.32
N HIS A 514 35.98 4.27 11.98
CA HIS A 514 36.59 4.27 13.33
C HIS A 514 35.68 4.70 14.48
N ASN A 515 34.36 4.89 14.27
CA ASN A 515 33.41 5.23 15.33
C ASN A 515 32.12 4.44 15.26
N ASP A 516 32.07 3.32 15.98
CA ASP A 516 30.90 2.43 16.07
C ASP A 516 29.75 2.97 16.94
N TYR A 517 29.96 4.11 17.62
CA TYR A 517 28.98 4.72 18.52
C TYR A 517 28.07 5.74 17.81
N LEU A 518 28.40 6.10 16.58
CA LEU A 518 27.69 7.14 15.82
C LEU A 518 27.11 6.57 14.54
N GLY A 519 25.81 6.72 14.39
CA GLY A 519 25.08 6.47 13.14
C GLY A 519 24.46 7.77 12.64
N LEU A 520 24.59 8.06 11.34
CA LEU A 520 24.08 9.25 10.70
C LEU A 520 23.21 8.86 9.53
N SER A 521 22.09 9.55 9.36
CA SER A 521 21.27 9.40 8.17
C SER A 521 20.71 10.74 7.71
N LEU A 522 20.64 10.89 6.38
CA LEU A 522 20.06 12.03 5.68
C LEU A 522 18.95 11.52 4.77
N SER A 523 17.84 12.21 4.76
CA SER A 523 16.75 11.96 3.82
C SER A 523 16.39 13.24 3.10
N TYR A 524 16.07 13.13 1.81
CA TYR A 524 15.53 14.24 1.06
C TYR A 524 14.43 13.73 0.15
N SER A 525 13.43 14.55 -0.07
CA SER A 525 12.45 14.33 -1.14
C SER A 525 12.04 15.64 -1.75
N TYR A 526 11.73 15.60 -3.03
CA TYR A 526 11.11 16.70 -3.75
C TYR A 526 10.03 16.15 -4.68
N HIS A 527 8.83 16.65 -4.55
CA HIS A 527 7.69 16.30 -5.40
C HIS A 527 7.05 17.55 -5.94
N PHE A 528 6.61 17.48 -7.17
CA PHE A 528 5.79 18.51 -7.79
C PHE A 528 4.57 17.89 -8.47
N SER A 529 3.49 18.66 -8.52
CA SER A 529 2.26 18.33 -9.27
C SER A 529 1.76 19.58 -9.97
N ASP A 530 1.42 19.48 -11.25
CA ASP A 530 0.73 20.52 -12.05
C ASP A 530 -0.54 19.90 -12.62
N ASN A 531 -1.68 20.32 -12.09
CA ASN A 531 -3.00 19.84 -12.49
C ASN A 531 -3.76 20.97 -13.17
N LYS A 532 -4.34 20.66 -14.34
CA LYS A 532 -5.27 21.54 -15.05
C LYS A 532 -6.53 20.78 -15.38
N SER A 533 -7.67 21.40 -15.15
CA SER A 533 -8.97 20.84 -15.48
C SER A 533 -9.94 21.92 -15.93
N ASP A 534 -10.79 21.52 -16.86
CA ASP A 534 -11.95 22.27 -17.33
C ASP A 534 -13.19 21.48 -16.94
N GLN A 535 -14.08 22.08 -16.17
CA GLN A 535 -15.36 21.49 -15.76
C GLN A 535 -16.51 22.31 -16.33
N PHE A 536 -17.47 21.63 -16.92
CA PHE A 536 -18.70 22.18 -17.44
C PHE A 536 -19.87 21.55 -16.74
N GLU A 537 -20.88 22.34 -16.38
CA GLU A 537 -22.04 21.83 -15.69
C GLU A 537 -23.30 22.58 -16.10
N HIS A 538 -24.34 21.84 -16.45
CA HIS A 538 -25.72 22.30 -16.45
C HIS A 538 -26.37 21.87 -15.14
N TYR A 539 -26.66 22.77 -14.26
CA TYR A 539 -27.25 22.54 -12.96
C TYR A 539 -28.64 23.18 -12.89
N LEU A 540 -29.61 22.40 -12.50
CA LEU A 540 -31.00 22.80 -12.32
C LEU A 540 -31.40 22.50 -10.89
N LEU A 541 -31.94 23.52 -10.22
CA LEU A 541 -32.56 23.39 -8.88
C LEU A 541 -33.97 23.93 -8.96
N ASP A 542 -34.93 23.12 -8.49
CA ASP A 542 -36.30 23.58 -8.30
C ASP A 542 -36.84 23.20 -6.91
N TYR A 543 -37.90 23.85 -6.54
CA TYR A 543 -38.58 23.70 -5.26
C TYR A 543 -40.02 23.30 -5.48
N PRO A 544 -40.33 22.03 -5.70
CA PRO A 544 -41.63 21.57 -6.20
C PRO A 544 -42.82 21.94 -5.28
N SER A 545 -42.57 21.99 -3.96
CA SER A 545 -43.60 22.35 -2.97
C SER A 545 -43.76 23.85 -2.71
N SER A 546 -42.85 24.70 -3.25
CA SER A 546 -42.91 26.16 -3.03
C SER A 546 -43.70 26.85 -4.12
N THR A 547 -44.55 27.77 -3.71
CA THR A 547 -45.30 28.67 -4.67
C THR A 547 -44.54 29.96 -4.98
N THR A 548 -43.47 30.26 -4.26
CA THR A 548 -42.73 31.51 -4.33
C THR A 548 -41.33 31.40 -4.89
N GLN A 549 -40.72 30.20 -4.85
CA GLN A 549 -39.36 29.99 -5.35
C GLN A 549 -39.37 29.60 -6.81
N THR A 550 -38.57 30.35 -7.57
CA THR A 550 -38.37 30.13 -9.01
C THR A 550 -37.29 29.08 -9.26
N LEU A 551 -37.36 28.48 -10.44
CA LEU A 551 -36.34 27.57 -10.96
C LEU A 551 -34.97 28.26 -11.02
N ASP A 552 -33.92 27.66 -10.41
CA ASP A 552 -32.53 28.16 -10.52
C ASP A 552 -31.78 27.25 -11.53
N PHE A 553 -31.53 27.84 -12.72
CA PHE A 553 -30.71 27.19 -13.73
C PHE A 553 -29.35 27.85 -13.82
N ARG A 554 -28.28 27.06 -13.71
CA ARG A 554 -26.89 27.49 -13.79
C ARG A 554 -26.17 26.71 -14.88
N ASN A 555 -25.66 27.43 -15.86
CA ASN A 555 -24.72 26.92 -16.85
C ASN A 555 -23.34 27.38 -16.45
N ARG A 556 -22.53 26.43 -15.94
CA ARG A 556 -21.25 26.71 -15.29
C ARG A 556 -20.07 26.24 -16.12
N TYR A 557 -19.04 27.08 -16.17
CA TYR A 557 -17.71 26.68 -16.61
C TYR A 557 -16.69 26.99 -15.51
N THR A 558 -15.92 25.99 -15.10
CA THR A 558 -14.97 26.10 -13.99
C THR A 558 -13.60 25.58 -14.42
N PRO A 559 -12.73 26.44 -15.00
CA PRO A 559 -11.34 26.11 -15.18
C PRO A 559 -10.59 26.15 -13.84
N THR A 560 -9.80 25.12 -13.56
CA THR A 560 -8.98 25.05 -12.35
C THR A 560 -7.53 24.72 -12.72
N LYS A 561 -6.61 25.43 -12.09
CA LYS A 561 -5.18 25.16 -12.18
C LYS A 561 -4.59 25.09 -10.79
N THR A 562 -4.02 23.93 -10.47
CA THR A 562 -3.36 23.70 -9.19
C THR A 562 -1.92 23.31 -9.42
N ARG A 563 -1.00 23.97 -8.73
CA ARG A 563 0.41 23.61 -8.68
C ARG A 563 0.82 23.37 -7.24
N SER A 564 1.41 22.24 -6.98
CA SER A 564 1.97 21.93 -5.67
C SER A 564 3.45 21.55 -5.77
N GLN A 565 4.21 21.91 -4.76
CA GLN A 565 5.60 21.53 -4.59
C GLN A 565 5.82 21.17 -3.13
N GLN A 566 6.48 20.07 -2.90
CA GLN A 566 6.85 19.61 -1.58
C GLN A 566 8.34 19.26 -1.57
N ALA A 567 9.08 19.79 -0.60
CA ALA A 567 10.46 19.42 -0.37
C ALA A 567 10.63 19.03 1.11
N ASN A 568 11.28 17.91 1.36
CA ASN A 568 11.57 17.42 2.70
C ASN A 568 13.07 17.16 2.82
N LEU A 569 13.65 17.63 3.90
CA LEU A 569 15.04 17.35 4.28
C LEU A 569 15.03 16.81 5.71
N GLY A 570 15.68 15.69 5.95
CA GLY A 570 15.79 15.10 7.28
C GLY A 570 17.22 14.72 7.59
N ALA A 571 17.64 14.97 8.81
CA ALA A 571 18.90 14.49 9.34
C ALA A 571 18.63 13.78 10.67
N THR A 572 19.17 12.59 10.84
CA THR A 572 19.06 11.83 12.09
C THR A 572 20.45 11.43 12.54
N THR A 573 20.74 11.69 13.79
CA THR A 573 21.96 11.26 14.46
C THR A 573 21.58 10.30 15.57
N ARG A 574 22.11 9.09 15.52
CA ARG A 574 22.01 8.11 16.59
C ARG A 574 23.32 8.06 17.35
N ILE A 575 23.25 8.23 18.66
CA ILE A 575 24.39 8.20 19.57
C ILE A 575 24.20 7.02 20.51
N ALA A 576 25.03 6.00 20.38
CA ALA A 576 25.06 4.89 21.33
C ALA A 576 25.72 5.33 22.64
N LEU A 577 25.08 5.05 23.76
CA LEU A 577 25.58 5.43 25.10
C LEU A 577 26.45 4.33 25.74
N ASP A 578 26.37 3.12 25.22
CA ASP A 578 27.12 1.96 25.70
C ASP A 578 27.71 1.13 24.54
N ARG A 579 28.66 0.27 24.86
CA ARG A 579 29.40 -0.60 23.93
C ARG A 579 28.53 -1.62 23.21
N GLU A 580 27.47 -2.08 23.87
CA GLU A 580 26.56 -3.07 23.34
C GLU A 580 25.40 -2.41 22.57
N GLN A 581 25.41 -1.06 22.49
CA GLN A 581 24.41 -0.23 21.86
C GLN A 581 22.98 -0.44 22.40
N LYS A 582 22.89 -0.93 23.65
CA LYS A 582 21.60 -1.14 24.32
C LYS A 582 20.87 0.17 24.58
N ASN A 583 21.62 1.20 24.93
CA ASN A 583 21.09 2.55 25.18
C ASN A 583 21.55 3.48 24.07
N SER A 584 20.62 4.23 23.48
CA SER A 584 20.93 5.24 22.48
C SER A 584 20.02 6.45 22.58
N ILE A 585 20.53 7.58 22.15
CA ILE A 585 19.77 8.80 21.92
C ILE A 585 19.73 9.04 20.42
N ASP A 586 18.51 9.20 19.89
CA ASP A 586 18.28 9.60 18.52
C ASP A 586 17.86 11.07 18.51
N VAL A 587 18.60 11.91 17.78
CA VAL A 587 18.26 13.30 17.53
C VAL A 587 17.93 13.42 16.06
N ARG A 588 16.71 13.83 15.76
CA ARG A 588 16.24 14.04 14.39
C ARG A 588 15.87 15.50 14.19
N TYR A 589 16.31 16.05 13.10
CA TYR A 589 15.81 17.30 12.57
C TYR A 589 15.19 17.05 11.21
N ALA A 590 13.99 17.60 10.97
CA ALA A 590 13.33 17.55 9.67
C ALA A 590 12.85 18.96 9.29
N PHE A 591 13.08 19.32 8.05
CA PHE A 591 12.54 20.50 7.41
C PHE A 591 11.61 20.08 6.30
N ASN A 592 10.36 20.57 6.34
CA ASN A 592 9.35 20.32 5.30
C ASN A 592 8.92 21.66 4.72
N TYR A 593 8.98 21.76 3.42
CA TYR A 593 8.48 22.88 2.63
C TYR A 593 7.30 22.39 1.79
N ASN A 594 6.16 23.05 1.90
CA ASN A 594 5.00 22.81 1.05
C ASN A 594 4.57 24.13 0.42
N TYR A 595 4.40 24.12 -0.89
CA TYR A 595 3.84 25.21 -1.68
C TYR A 595 2.64 24.69 -2.44
N ASN A 596 1.53 25.42 -2.38
CA ASN A 596 0.32 25.13 -3.13
C ASN A 596 -0.21 26.43 -3.73
N ASP A 597 -0.39 26.45 -5.05
CA ASP A 597 -0.97 27.55 -5.83
C ASP A 597 -2.21 27.00 -6.53
N ASN A 598 -3.38 27.40 -6.05
CA ASN A 598 -4.67 26.96 -6.57
C ASN A 598 -5.44 28.16 -7.11
N ASN A 599 -5.73 28.12 -8.40
CA ASN A 599 -6.52 29.16 -9.09
C ASN A 599 -7.75 28.50 -9.72
N GLN A 600 -8.91 28.89 -9.23
CA GLN A 600 -10.21 28.41 -9.69
C GLN A 600 -11.08 29.62 -10.05
N SER A 601 -11.56 29.66 -11.25
CA SER A 601 -12.51 30.66 -11.72
C SER A 601 -13.87 30.02 -11.99
N LEU A 602 -14.95 30.68 -11.62
CA LEU A 602 -16.31 30.23 -11.90
C LEU A 602 -16.97 31.22 -12.88
N TYR A 603 -17.39 30.72 -14.02
CA TYR A 603 -18.15 31.46 -15.01
C TYR A 603 -19.60 30.97 -15.04
N LEU A 604 -20.55 31.87 -14.84
CA LEU A 604 -21.98 31.59 -14.92
C LEU A 604 -22.49 32.00 -16.30
N LEU A 605 -22.35 31.10 -17.28
CA LEU A 605 -22.68 31.36 -18.68
C LEU A 605 -24.17 31.75 -18.88
N ASN A 606 -25.05 31.30 -17.96
CA ASN A 606 -26.47 31.65 -17.95
C ASN A 606 -26.75 33.15 -17.69
N LYS A 607 -25.72 33.97 -17.39
CA LYS A 607 -25.84 35.44 -17.41
C LYS A 607 -26.01 35.99 -18.84
N LEU A 608 -25.60 35.22 -19.86
CA LEU A 608 -25.84 35.53 -21.26
C LEU A 608 -27.21 35.02 -21.69
N LYS A 609 -28.00 35.85 -22.36
CA LYS A 609 -29.39 35.56 -22.75
C LYS A 609 -29.52 34.24 -23.52
N GLU A 610 -28.62 33.98 -24.46
CA GLU A 610 -28.65 32.76 -25.29
C GLU A 610 -28.26 31.47 -24.50
N TRP A 611 -27.61 31.61 -23.34
CA TRP A 611 -27.14 30.55 -22.49
C TRP A 611 -27.99 30.37 -21.22
N SER A 612 -29.04 31.20 -21.06
CA SER A 612 -29.87 31.23 -19.84
C SER A 612 -31.10 30.35 -19.90
N THR A 613 -31.41 29.76 -21.06
CA THR A 613 -32.63 28.94 -21.21
C THR A 613 -32.38 27.57 -20.62
N PRO A 614 -33.13 27.14 -19.58
CA PRO A 614 -33.01 25.79 -19.05
C PRO A 614 -33.43 24.79 -20.11
N PRO A 615 -32.90 23.58 -20.10
CA PRO A 615 -33.25 22.53 -21.05
C PRO A 615 -34.74 22.21 -20.93
N SER A 616 -35.55 22.57 -21.91
CA SER A 616 -36.91 22.08 -22.05
C SER A 616 -36.86 20.73 -22.75
N GLY A 617 -37.16 19.66 -22.04
CA GLY A 617 -37.10 18.31 -22.59
C GLY A 617 -35.68 17.79 -22.89
N TYR A 618 -34.67 18.35 -22.22
CA TYR A 618 -33.23 18.07 -22.38
C TYR A 618 -32.56 18.53 -23.67
N GLU A 619 -33.23 19.27 -24.54
CA GLU A 619 -32.61 19.94 -25.68
C GLU A 619 -32.07 21.28 -25.25
N VAL A 620 -30.77 21.49 -25.38
CA VAL A 620 -30.05 22.72 -25.05
C VAL A 620 -29.57 23.34 -26.34
N LEU A 621 -29.77 24.68 -26.52
CA LEU A 621 -29.24 25.45 -27.66
C LEU A 621 -27.72 25.31 -27.81
N HIS A 622 -27.00 25.22 -26.68
CA HIS A 622 -25.54 25.05 -26.63
C HIS A 622 -25.17 23.73 -25.92
N PRO A 623 -24.54 22.79 -26.63
CA PRO A 623 -24.15 21.50 -26.04
C PRO A 623 -23.20 21.69 -24.86
N LEU A 624 -23.33 20.84 -23.82
CA LEU A 624 -22.45 20.86 -22.66
C LEU A 624 -20.97 20.74 -23.05
N GLY A 625 -20.16 21.72 -22.66
CA GLY A 625 -18.75 21.85 -23.04
C GLY A 625 -18.49 22.87 -24.16
N SER A 626 -19.49 23.56 -24.65
CA SER A 626 -19.34 24.73 -25.51
C SER A 626 -19.00 25.97 -24.67
N LEU A 627 -18.33 26.93 -25.30
CA LEU A 627 -18.00 28.21 -24.69
C LEU A 627 -18.41 29.35 -25.62
N PRO A 628 -18.88 30.49 -25.10
CA PRO A 628 -19.04 31.73 -25.87
C PRO A 628 -17.70 32.32 -26.30
N SER A 629 -17.70 33.46 -26.94
CA SER A 629 -16.48 34.22 -27.23
C SER A 629 -15.75 34.58 -25.91
N VAL A 630 -14.45 34.84 -25.98
CA VAL A 630 -13.65 35.15 -24.78
C VAL A 630 -14.17 36.36 -24.03
N ASP A 631 -14.55 37.40 -24.73
CA ASP A 631 -15.07 38.65 -24.14
C ASP A 631 -16.42 38.45 -23.47
N GLU A 632 -17.33 37.70 -24.11
CA GLU A 632 -18.61 37.33 -23.51
C GLU A 632 -18.39 36.43 -22.27
N MET A 633 -17.49 35.45 -22.34
CA MET A 633 -17.16 34.58 -21.21
C MET A 633 -16.66 35.39 -20.00
N LEU A 634 -15.76 36.34 -20.24
CA LEU A 634 -15.20 37.17 -19.15
C LEU A 634 -16.29 38.01 -18.47
N SER A 635 -17.34 38.44 -19.19
CA SER A 635 -18.47 39.15 -18.61
C SER A 635 -19.32 38.28 -17.67
N THR A 636 -19.22 36.97 -17.76
CA THR A 636 -19.99 36.01 -16.94
C THR A 636 -19.26 35.57 -15.68
N LEU A 637 -18.06 36.07 -15.40
CA LEU A 637 -17.29 35.72 -14.22
C LEU A 637 -18.11 35.96 -12.96
N ASP A 638 -18.17 34.93 -12.13
CA ASP A 638 -18.64 34.99 -10.75
C ASP A 638 -17.43 35.21 -9.83
N ALA A 639 -17.07 36.50 -9.68
CA ALA A 639 -15.88 36.84 -8.91
C ALA A 639 -16.00 36.39 -7.42
N GLU A 640 -17.22 36.48 -6.87
CA GLU A 640 -17.48 36.14 -5.45
C GLU A 640 -17.29 34.64 -5.15
N ASN A 641 -17.41 33.78 -6.18
CA ASN A 641 -17.19 32.33 -6.07
C ASN A 641 -15.92 31.85 -6.80
N SER A 642 -15.13 32.80 -7.30
CA SER A 642 -13.80 32.54 -7.87
C SER A 642 -12.72 32.80 -6.82
N SER A 643 -11.72 31.93 -6.73
CA SER A 643 -10.66 32.10 -5.74
C SER A 643 -9.27 31.80 -6.28
N HIS A 644 -8.31 32.52 -5.76
CA HIS A 644 -6.89 32.24 -5.96
C HIS A 644 -6.20 32.16 -4.59
N SER A 645 -5.55 31.05 -4.32
CA SER A 645 -4.81 30.85 -3.07
C SER A 645 -3.39 30.39 -3.33
N LYS A 646 -2.43 31.08 -2.73
CA LYS A 646 -1.03 30.66 -2.69
C LYS A 646 -0.64 30.40 -1.24
N THR A 647 -0.43 29.15 -0.90
CA THR A 647 -0.07 28.75 0.46
C THR A 647 1.37 28.25 0.49
N THR A 648 2.14 28.77 1.41
CA THR A 648 3.51 28.31 1.69
C THR A 648 3.60 27.90 3.15
N THR A 649 4.07 26.69 3.38
CA THR A 649 4.28 26.14 4.74
C THR A 649 5.71 25.68 4.90
N HIS A 650 6.37 26.19 5.94
CA HIS A 650 7.67 25.72 6.40
C HIS A 650 7.50 25.05 7.75
N THR A 651 7.88 23.80 7.88
CA THR A 651 7.84 23.09 9.15
C THR A 651 9.24 22.63 9.51
N HIS A 652 9.74 23.14 10.64
CA HIS A 652 10.94 22.67 11.30
C HIS A 652 10.53 21.75 12.42
N ARG A 653 10.99 20.51 12.42
CA ARG A 653 10.68 19.55 13.45
C ARG A 653 11.97 19.03 14.08
N ALA A 654 12.07 19.17 15.39
CA ALA A 654 13.10 18.54 16.19
C ALA A 654 12.47 17.38 16.97
N ASP A 655 13.03 16.17 16.85
CA ASP A 655 12.63 15.01 17.64
C ASP A 655 13.82 14.53 18.45
N ILE A 656 13.61 14.24 19.73
CA ILE A 656 14.58 13.60 20.61
C ILE A 656 13.98 12.29 21.07
N GLY A 657 14.68 11.21 20.82
CA GLY A 657 14.31 9.85 21.19
C GLY A 657 15.32 9.22 22.13
N TYR A 658 14.89 8.57 23.19
CA TYR A 658 15.71 7.67 23.99
C TYR A 658 15.26 6.24 23.74
N ASN A 659 16.20 5.37 23.39
CA ASN A 659 15.94 3.96 23.10
C ASN A 659 16.72 3.09 24.08
N PHE A 660 16.00 2.18 24.73
CA PHE A 660 16.59 1.06 25.43
C PHE A 660 16.28 -0.23 24.67
N THR A 661 17.29 -0.93 24.21
CA THR A 661 17.16 -2.15 23.39
C THR A 661 17.89 -3.31 24.04
N LYS A 662 17.21 -4.46 24.16
CA LYS A 662 17.81 -5.73 24.54
C LYS A 662 17.55 -6.72 23.40
N SER A 663 18.60 -7.16 22.73
CA SER A 663 18.50 -8.06 21.59
C SER A 663 19.50 -9.21 21.74
N ASN A 664 19.07 -10.41 21.43
CA ASN A 664 19.88 -11.62 21.24
C ASN A 664 19.14 -12.56 20.27
N ASP A 665 19.69 -13.75 20.02
CA ASP A 665 19.09 -14.72 19.09
C ASP A 665 17.70 -15.25 19.51
N SER A 666 17.29 -15.04 20.74
CA SER A 666 16.03 -15.54 21.27
C SER A 666 15.00 -14.44 21.50
N ILE A 667 15.44 -13.24 21.80
CA ILE A 667 14.55 -12.12 22.16
C ILE A 667 15.02 -10.80 21.57
N TYR A 668 14.04 -9.96 21.25
CA TYR A 668 14.21 -8.54 21.00
C TYR A 668 13.24 -7.77 21.89
N SER A 669 13.73 -6.78 22.62
CA SER A 669 12.90 -5.87 23.42
C SER A 669 13.40 -4.46 23.21
N GLN A 670 12.52 -3.56 22.90
CA GLN A 670 12.85 -2.13 22.74
C GLN A 670 11.79 -1.27 23.41
N LEU A 671 12.27 -0.34 24.23
CA LEU A 671 11.47 0.73 24.80
C LEU A 671 11.98 2.04 24.23
N THR A 672 11.11 2.82 23.63
CA THR A 672 11.43 4.12 23.04
C THR A 672 10.54 5.21 23.64
N PHE A 673 11.15 6.27 24.10
CA PHE A 673 10.48 7.52 24.45
C PHE A 673 10.83 8.55 23.37
N THR A 674 9.84 9.24 22.82
CA THR A 674 10.04 10.26 21.80
C THR A 674 9.38 11.56 22.21
N LEU A 675 10.05 12.67 21.96
CA LEU A 675 9.51 14.01 22.09
C LEU A 675 9.71 14.73 20.77
N GLY A 676 8.62 14.98 20.05
CA GLY A 676 8.63 15.73 18.80
C GLY A 676 8.16 17.17 19.02
N ILE A 677 8.88 18.12 18.46
CA ILE A 677 8.60 19.57 18.55
C ILE A 677 8.50 20.12 17.13
N PRO A 678 7.34 20.01 16.46
CA PRO A 678 7.11 20.69 15.18
C PRO A 678 6.87 22.18 15.39
N MET A 679 7.62 23.00 14.65
CA MET A 679 7.49 24.44 14.53
C MET A 679 7.11 24.79 13.11
N THR A 680 5.87 25.26 12.91
CA THR A 680 5.33 25.51 11.57
C THR A 680 5.11 27.01 11.37
N HIS A 681 5.62 27.52 10.26
CA HIS A 681 5.33 28.82 9.73
C HIS A 681 4.51 28.68 8.46
N GLU A 682 3.32 29.25 8.45
CA GLU A 682 2.39 29.22 7.32
C GLU A 682 2.11 30.64 6.82
N SER A 683 2.11 30.81 5.52
CA SER A 683 1.73 32.04 4.83
C SER A 683 0.76 31.70 3.70
N MET A 684 -0.40 32.32 3.71
CA MET A 684 -1.43 32.15 2.67
C MET A 684 -1.81 33.51 2.11
N ASP A 685 -1.56 33.73 0.82
CA ASP A 685 -2.10 34.81 0.03
C ASP A 685 -3.41 34.31 -0.59
N TYR A 686 -4.53 34.91 -0.20
CA TYR A 686 -5.86 34.45 -0.58
C TYR A 686 -6.70 35.60 -1.12
N GLN A 687 -7.23 35.41 -2.32
CA GLN A 687 -8.09 36.36 -3.01
C GLN A 687 -9.40 35.66 -3.38
N ARG A 688 -10.54 36.34 -3.12
CA ARG A 688 -11.86 35.88 -3.51
C ARG A 688 -12.80 37.04 -3.71
N GLY A 689 -13.08 37.36 -4.96
CA GLY A 689 -13.96 38.45 -5.36
C GLY A 689 -13.61 39.76 -4.67
N THR A 690 -14.65 40.44 -4.17
CA THR A 690 -14.55 41.62 -3.31
C THR A 690 -14.56 41.30 -1.82
N GLN A 691 -14.86 40.06 -1.45
CA GLN A 691 -15.02 39.65 -0.07
C GLN A 691 -13.68 39.61 0.69
N VAL A 692 -12.64 39.05 0.07
CA VAL A 692 -11.35 38.82 0.72
C VAL A 692 -10.18 39.01 -0.25
N ASP A 693 -9.27 39.89 0.13
CA ASP A 693 -7.91 40.00 -0.43
C ASP A 693 -6.95 40.13 0.77
N THR A 694 -6.32 39.03 1.17
CA THR A 694 -5.56 39.00 2.40
C THR A 694 -4.34 38.12 2.37
N LEU A 695 -3.30 38.60 3.05
CA LEU A 695 -2.10 37.80 3.37
C LEU A 695 -2.14 37.38 4.83
N MET A 696 -2.51 36.13 5.08
CA MET A 696 -2.53 35.54 6.42
C MET A 696 -1.20 34.85 6.71
N LYS A 697 -0.65 35.11 7.91
CA LYS A 697 0.56 34.46 8.41
C LYS A 697 0.33 33.95 9.82
N ARG A 698 0.82 32.76 10.11
CA ARG A 698 0.80 32.22 11.49
C ARG A 698 2.02 31.35 11.81
N ASN A 699 2.38 31.34 13.07
CA ASN A 699 3.41 30.46 13.63
C ASN A 699 2.79 29.54 14.65
N LYS A 700 3.13 28.28 14.62
CA LYS A 700 2.66 27.25 15.56
C LYS A 700 3.84 26.41 16.04
N VAL A 701 3.85 26.16 17.34
CA VAL A 701 4.78 25.23 17.97
C VAL A 701 3.96 24.23 18.76
N PHE A 702 4.21 22.95 18.53
CA PHE A 702 3.53 21.88 19.24
C PHE A 702 4.54 20.99 19.98
N ILE A 703 4.01 20.21 20.92
CA ILE A 703 4.77 19.21 21.67
C ILE A 703 4.03 17.89 21.49
N ASN A 704 4.66 16.91 20.85
CA ASN A 704 4.10 15.63 20.49
C ASN A 704 4.92 14.50 21.16
N PRO A 705 4.53 14.08 22.38
CA PRO A 705 5.19 12.97 23.06
C PRO A 705 4.73 11.63 22.50
N GLY A 706 5.61 10.64 22.56
CA GLY A 706 5.33 9.27 22.18
C GLY A 706 6.07 8.27 23.06
N ILE A 707 5.48 7.10 23.24
CA ILE A 707 6.12 5.96 23.88
C ILE A 707 5.81 4.70 23.07
N SER A 708 6.82 3.88 22.84
CA SER A 708 6.70 2.62 22.13
C SER A 708 7.44 1.52 22.88
N PHE A 709 6.80 0.40 23.08
CA PHE A 709 7.41 -0.80 23.61
C PHE A 709 7.15 -1.96 22.65
N ASN A 710 8.21 -2.66 22.24
CA ASN A 710 8.15 -3.85 21.40
C ASN A 710 8.92 -4.97 22.09
N HIS A 711 8.30 -6.14 22.15
CA HIS A 711 8.90 -7.35 22.67
C HIS A 711 8.62 -8.53 21.75
N GLU A 712 9.67 -9.19 21.27
CA GLU A 712 9.59 -10.36 20.39
C GLU A 712 10.39 -11.53 21.00
N MET A 713 9.80 -12.69 21.04
CA MET A 713 10.45 -13.95 21.38
C MET A 713 10.54 -14.81 20.12
N TYR A 714 11.64 -14.74 19.39
CA TYR A 714 11.79 -15.35 18.07
C TYR A 714 11.49 -16.85 18.09
N LYS A 715 12.12 -17.62 19.01
CA LYS A 715 11.94 -19.07 19.12
C LYS A 715 10.52 -19.52 19.49
N LYS A 716 9.77 -18.67 20.20
CA LYS A 716 8.39 -18.97 20.61
C LYS A 716 7.36 -18.40 19.66
N ASN A 717 7.79 -17.62 18.67
CA ASN A 717 6.92 -16.84 17.80
C ASN A 717 5.86 -16.01 18.56
N ARG A 718 6.29 -15.44 19.69
CA ARG A 718 5.47 -14.60 20.57
C ARG A 718 5.93 -13.16 20.45
N GLY A 719 4.99 -12.26 20.27
CA GLY A 719 5.28 -10.84 20.17
C GLY A 719 4.25 -10.00 20.92
N PHE A 720 4.71 -8.90 21.50
CA PHE A 720 3.89 -7.93 22.18
C PHE A 720 4.36 -6.52 21.83
N SER A 721 3.45 -5.62 21.49
CA SER A 721 3.77 -4.22 21.26
C SER A 721 2.71 -3.30 21.85
N ILE A 722 3.17 -2.17 22.38
CA ILE A 722 2.33 -1.04 22.81
C ILE A 722 2.93 0.22 22.20
N ASN A 723 2.07 1.04 21.61
CA ASN A 723 2.44 2.35 21.09
C ASN A 723 1.41 3.38 21.55
N TYR A 724 1.90 4.49 22.01
CA TYR A 724 1.12 5.68 22.28
C TYR A 724 1.77 6.88 21.62
N ASN A 725 1.01 7.69 20.94
CA ASN A 725 1.44 8.97 20.42
C ASN A 725 0.35 10.03 20.59
N MET A 726 0.77 11.25 20.80
CA MET A 726 -0.08 12.44 20.83
C MET A 726 0.34 13.35 19.67
N ASP A 727 -0.64 13.73 18.85
CA ASP A 727 -0.45 14.63 17.73
C ASP A 727 -1.31 15.87 17.88
N ASN A 728 -0.72 17.02 17.58
CA ASN A 728 -1.41 18.29 17.55
C ASN A 728 -1.46 18.83 16.12
N SER A 729 -2.60 19.39 15.72
CA SER A 729 -2.77 20.03 14.42
C SER A 729 -3.51 21.35 14.54
N ALA A 730 -3.17 22.30 13.68
CA ALA A 730 -3.88 23.56 13.59
C ALA A 730 -5.04 23.44 12.57
N PRO A 731 -6.14 24.21 12.73
CA PRO A 731 -7.20 24.26 11.73
C PRO A 731 -6.67 24.81 10.39
N GLY A 732 -7.30 24.42 9.27
CA GLY A 732 -6.95 24.95 7.96
C GLY A 732 -7.06 26.48 7.90
N MET A 733 -6.13 27.15 7.20
CA MET A 733 -6.10 28.63 7.17
C MET A 733 -7.36 29.20 6.50
N THR A 734 -7.89 28.58 5.46
CA THR A 734 -9.13 28.99 4.80
C THR A 734 -10.34 28.91 5.71
N SER A 735 -10.39 27.93 6.62
CA SER A 735 -11.47 27.78 7.61
C SER A 735 -11.50 28.92 8.65
N LEU A 736 -10.40 29.66 8.80
CA LEU A 736 -10.28 30.80 9.71
C LEU A 736 -10.71 32.12 9.08
N LEU A 737 -10.90 32.15 7.74
CA LEU A 737 -11.34 33.35 7.04
C LEU A 737 -12.85 33.52 7.18
N ASN A 738 -13.31 34.76 7.41
CA ASN A 738 -14.74 35.07 7.40
C ASN A 738 -15.23 35.20 5.95
N ILE A 739 -15.37 34.05 5.27
CA ILE A 739 -15.85 33.98 3.88
C ILE A 739 -17.18 33.24 3.81
N ARG A 740 -17.98 33.58 2.80
CA ARG A 740 -19.18 32.85 2.41
C ARG A 740 -18.97 32.24 1.03
N ASP A 741 -19.09 30.93 0.93
CA ASP A 741 -19.12 30.19 -0.32
C ASP A 741 -20.54 29.65 -0.56
N ASP A 742 -21.23 30.19 -1.55
CA ASP A 742 -22.56 29.80 -2.02
C ASP A 742 -22.57 29.40 -3.50
N SER A 743 -21.43 28.99 -4.00
CA SER A 743 -21.30 28.39 -5.32
C SER A 743 -22.25 27.22 -5.53
N ASN A 744 -22.45 26.43 -4.46
CA ASN A 744 -23.53 25.44 -4.38
C ASN A 744 -24.71 26.05 -3.59
N PRO A 745 -25.88 26.31 -4.23
CA PRO A 745 -26.99 26.98 -3.57
C PRO A 745 -27.62 26.20 -2.40
N LEU A 746 -27.48 24.88 -2.38
CA LEU A 746 -27.97 24.03 -1.29
C LEU A 746 -26.93 23.77 -0.19
N TYR A 747 -25.68 24.19 -0.39
CA TYR A 747 -24.59 23.93 0.55
C TYR A 747 -23.68 25.15 0.67
N ILE A 748 -23.99 26.00 1.63
CA ILE A 748 -23.29 27.25 1.89
C ILE A 748 -22.21 26.99 2.96
N THR A 749 -20.99 27.39 2.69
CA THR A 749 -19.89 27.24 3.66
C THR A 749 -19.46 28.61 4.20
N LEU A 750 -19.32 28.68 5.51
CA LEU A 750 -18.79 29.84 6.25
C LEU A 750 -17.47 29.47 6.93
N GLY A 751 -16.62 30.47 7.20
CA GLY A 751 -15.43 30.28 8.02
C GLY A 751 -15.67 30.61 9.50
N ASN A 752 -14.73 30.21 10.37
CA ASN A 752 -14.72 30.53 11.79
C ASN A 752 -13.32 30.90 12.29
N PRO A 753 -13.04 32.18 12.52
CA PRO A 753 -11.74 32.65 13.04
C PRO A 753 -11.37 32.13 14.42
N ASN A 754 -12.36 31.64 15.21
CA ASN A 754 -12.18 31.23 16.60
C ASN A 754 -11.80 29.76 16.77
N LEU A 755 -11.53 29.06 15.69
CA LEU A 755 -11.16 27.64 15.75
C LEU A 755 -9.88 27.42 16.56
N LYS A 756 -9.94 26.42 17.45
CA LYS A 756 -8.82 25.98 18.29
C LYS A 756 -8.05 24.83 17.62
N ASN A 757 -6.81 24.64 18.07
CA ASN A 757 -6.02 23.51 17.66
C ASN A 757 -6.63 22.19 18.12
N THR A 758 -6.55 21.17 17.28
CA THR A 758 -6.99 19.80 17.58
C THR A 758 -5.83 19.01 18.20
N ARG A 759 -6.13 18.18 19.18
CA ARG A 759 -5.21 17.22 19.78
C ARG A 759 -5.78 15.82 19.68
N THR A 760 -4.96 14.89 19.18
CA THR A 760 -5.36 13.48 19.03
C THR A 760 -4.41 12.60 19.81
N HIS A 761 -4.97 11.75 20.67
CA HIS A 761 -4.27 10.70 21.40
C HIS A 761 -4.54 9.37 20.72
N ASN A 762 -3.49 8.68 20.30
CA ASN A 762 -3.59 7.38 19.67
C ASN A 762 -2.91 6.33 20.54
N PHE A 763 -3.60 5.26 20.78
CA PHE A 763 -3.10 4.07 21.46
C PHE A 763 -3.24 2.86 20.55
N TYR A 764 -2.21 2.05 20.46
CA TYR A 764 -2.20 0.79 19.74
C TYR A 764 -1.47 -0.28 20.55
N SER A 765 -2.07 -1.46 20.67
CA SER A 765 -1.45 -2.64 21.27
C SER A 765 -1.68 -3.86 20.40
N GLN A 766 -0.69 -4.72 20.32
CA GLN A 766 -0.79 -5.99 19.61
C GLN A 766 -0.13 -7.10 20.44
N TYR A 767 -0.77 -8.25 20.48
CA TYR A 767 -0.23 -9.47 21.05
C TYR A 767 -0.34 -10.62 20.06
N ARG A 768 0.73 -11.39 19.89
CA ARG A 768 0.79 -12.55 19.03
C ARG A 768 1.42 -13.70 19.80
N ASP A 769 0.84 -14.90 19.68
CA ASP A 769 1.35 -16.12 20.29
C ASP A 769 1.01 -17.37 19.49
N LYS A 770 1.70 -18.45 19.80
CA LYS A 770 1.42 -19.78 19.29
C LYS A 770 1.16 -20.74 20.45
N PHE A 771 -0.05 -21.26 20.53
CA PHE A 771 -0.48 -22.26 21.51
C PHE A 771 -0.62 -23.63 20.83
N GLY A 772 0.39 -24.49 20.93
CA GLY A 772 0.39 -25.77 20.24
C GLY A 772 0.28 -25.59 18.73
N LYS A 773 -0.86 -25.97 18.13
CA LYS A 773 -1.17 -25.82 16.71
C LYS A 773 -2.00 -24.56 16.39
N MET A 774 -2.42 -23.84 17.39
CA MET A 774 -3.22 -22.63 17.25
C MET A 774 -2.31 -21.41 17.15
N PHE A 775 -2.48 -20.65 16.13
CA PHE A 775 -1.96 -19.29 15.98
C PHE A 775 -2.98 -18.29 16.50
N PHE A 776 -2.53 -17.33 17.30
CA PHE A 776 -3.36 -16.29 17.87
C PHE A 776 -2.71 -14.92 17.67
N ASN A 777 -3.47 -13.97 17.17
CA ASN A 777 -3.06 -12.57 17.04
C ASN A 777 -4.23 -11.69 17.47
N THR A 778 -4.00 -10.77 18.40
CA THR A 778 -4.99 -9.78 18.80
C THR A 778 -4.41 -8.39 18.78
N SER A 779 -5.21 -7.41 18.41
CA SER A 779 -4.83 -6.01 18.45
C SER A 779 -5.96 -5.15 19.02
N VAL A 780 -5.57 -4.10 19.73
CA VAL A 780 -6.48 -3.07 20.26
C VAL A 780 -5.96 -1.73 19.82
N ASN A 781 -6.83 -0.91 19.27
CA ASN A 781 -6.54 0.48 18.93
C ASN A 781 -7.58 1.39 19.58
N ALA A 782 -7.15 2.54 20.07
CA ALA A 782 -8.04 3.56 20.58
C ALA A 782 -7.55 4.95 20.14
N SER A 783 -8.50 5.83 19.86
CA SER A 783 -8.22 7.22 19.50
C SER A 783 -9.18 8.14 20.23
N LEU A 784 -8.65 9.23 20.79
CA LEU A 784 -9.41 10.29 21.43
C LEU A 784 -9.00 11.62 20.81
N THR A 785 -9.98 12.42 20.36
CA THR A 785 -9.72 13.72 19.75
C THR A 785 -10.34 14.84 20.61
N GLU A 786 -9.46 15.73 21.09
CA GLU A 786 -9.84 16.95 21.79
C GLU A 786 -9.93 18.10 20.79
N ASN A 787 -10.94 18.97 20.95
CA ASN A 787 -11.20 20.10 20.08
C ASN A 787 -11.27 19.68 18.58
N ALA A 788 -11.91 18.56 18.29
CA ALA A 788 -12.12 18.14 16.90
C ALA A 788 -12.88 19.26 16.14
N VAL A 789 -12.46 19.58 14.93
CA VAL A 789 -13.18 20.52 14.07
C VAL A 789 -14.36 19.78 13.46
N ALA A 790 -15.56 20.13 13.91
CA ALA A 790 -16.81 19.62 13.38
C ALA A 790 -17.36 20.55 12.30
N SER A 791 -18.08 20.00 11.33
CA SER A 791 -18.80 20.77 10.31
C SER A 791 -20.18 21.13 10.82
N GLY A 792 -20.25 22.00 11.85
CA GLY A 792 -21.50 22.46 12.41
C GLY A 792 -22.40 23.07 11.33
N TYR A 793 -23.68 22.69 11.28
CA TYR A 793 -24.58 23.23 10.26
C TYR A 793 -25.96 23.63 10.82
N ILE A 794 -26.53 24.62 10.14
CA ILE A 794 -27.94 24.98 10.25
C ILE A 794 -28.64 24.55 8.97
N TYR A 795 -29.69 23.78 9.11
CA TYR A 795 -30.48 23.26 8.01
C TYR A 795 -31.80 24.00 7.87
N ASN A 796 -32.07 24.57 6.70
CA ASN A 796 -33.36 25.17 6.39
C ASN A 796 -34.34 24.08 5.90
N LYS A 797 -35.38 23.79 6.72
CA LYS A 797 -36.33 22.72 6.38
C LYS A 797 -37.24 23.03 5.21
N GLU A 798 -37.43 24.32 4.86
CA GLU A 798 -38.30 24.75 3.74
C GLU A 798 -37.56 24.63 2.39
N THR A 799 -36.26 24.91 2.38
CA THR A 799 -35.47 24.96 1.14
C THR A 799 -34.50 23.78 1.00
N GLY A 800 -34.20 23.12 2.10
CA GLY A 800 -33.16 22.09 2.16
C GLY A 800 -31.74 22.66 2.13
N VAL A 801 -31.55 23.97 2.24
CA VAL A 801 -30.26 24.64 2.26
C VAL A 801 -29.54 24.31 3.58
N ARG A 802 -28.30 23.88 3.47
CA ARG A 802 -27.42 23.62 4.59
C ARG A 802 -26.34 24.71 4.65
N THR A 803 -26.35 25.50 5.72
CA THR A 803 -25.28 26.47 6.00
C THR A 803 -24.31 25.86 7.00
N VAL A 804 -23.08 25.61 6.60
CA VAL A 804 -22.04 24.94 7.37
C VAL A 804 -21.07 25.96 7.94
N THR A 805 -20.84 25.90 9.24
CA THR A 805 -19.82 26.68 9.95
C THR A 805 -18.95 25.73 10.75
N PRO A 806 -17.63 25.65 10.51
CA PRO A 806 -16.78 24.78 11.30
C PRO A 806 -16.68 25.30 12.74
N ASP A 807 -16.76 24.38 13.73
CA ASP A 807 -16.56 24.71 15.14
C ASP A 807 -15.90 23.54 15.88
N ASN A 808 -15.34 23.82 17.07
CA ASN A 808 -14.67 22.78 17.84
C ASN A 808 -15.64 22.02 18.75
N VAL A 809 -15.55 20.70 18.71
CA VAL A 809 -16.30 19.81 19.59
C VAL A 809 -15.39 18.85 20.33
N ASN A 810 -15.85 18.41 21.51
CA ASN A 810 -15.20 17.36 22.30
C ASN A 810 -16.13 16.18 22.47
N GLY A 811 -15.53 15.00 22.57
CA GLY A 811 -16.21 13.73 22.75
C GLY A 811 -16.07 12.76 21.58
N ASN A 812 -15.31 13.10 20.55
CA ASN A 812 -14.96 12.19 19.48
C ASN A 812 -13.90 11.18 19.97
N TRP A 813 -14.26 9.91 20.03
CA TRP A 813 -13.35 8.84 20.38
C TRP A 813 -13.79 7.52 19.74
N SER A 814 -12.82 6.64 19.54
CA SER A 814 -13.08 5.30 19.02
C SER A 814 -12.20 4.26 19.71
N ILE A 815 -12.69 3.04 19.79
CA ILE A 815 -11.92 1.88 20.21
C ILE A 815 -12.22 0.73 19.26
N GLY A 816 -11.17 0.00 18.84
CA GLY A 816 -11.27 -1.20 18.02
C GLY A 816 -10.48 -2.33 18.64
N ALA A 817 -11.02 -3.54 18.59
CA ALA A 817 -10.34 -4.77 18.98
C ALA A 817 -10.49 -5.78 17.84
N ASN A 818 -9.39 -6.42 17.45
CA ASN A 818 -9.40 -7.46 16.45
C ASN A 818 -8.70 -8.69 17.02
N MET A 819 -9.27 -9.86 16.77
CA MET A 819 -8.73 -11.14 17.13
C MET A 819 -8.71 -12.05 15.90
N MET A 820 -7.62 -12.74 15.67
CA MET A 820 -7.48 -13.73 14.61
C MET A 820 -6.91 -15.02 15.20
N GLY A 821 -7.58 -16.13 14.93
CA GLY A 821 -7.15 -17.47 15.24
C GLY A 821 -6.99 -18.32 13.98
N ASN A 822 -5.93 -19.11 13.91
CA ASN A 822 -5.73 -20.13 12.88
C ASN A 822 -5.35 -21.42 13.57
N LEU A 823 -6.16 -22.46 13.39
CA LEU A 823 -6.05 -23.74 14.10
C LEU A 823 -6.04 -24.91 13.12
N ALA A 824 -4.97 -25.69 13.13
CA ALA A 824 -4.97 -27.02 12.51
C ALA A 824 -5.68 -28.01 13.46
N LEU A 825 -6.81 -28.56 13.00
CA LEU A 825 -7.66 -29.44 13.82
C LEU A 825 -7.12 -30.87 13.91
N ASP A 826 -6.30 -31.30 12.96
CA ASP A 826 -5.72 -32.64 12.90
C ASP A 826 -4.18 -32.60 12.85
N LYS A 827 -3.54 -33.77 12.96
CA LYS A 827 -2.07 -33.90 12.95
C LYS A 827 -1.45 -33.58 11.60
N ASP A 828 -2.15 -33.87 10.52
CA ASP A 828 -1.69 -33.77 9.14
C ASP A 828 -2.05 -32.45 8.49
N ASP A 829 -2.67 -31.50 9.25
CA ASP A 829 -3.16 -30.21 8.76
C ASP A 829 -4.14 -30.33 7.57
N LYS A 830 -4.91 -31.40 7.55
CA LYS A 830 -5.97 -31.61 6.54
C LYS A 830 -7.20 -30.76 6.82
N TRP A 831 -7.49 -30.52 8.10
CA TRP A 831 -8.57 -29.66 8.57
C TRP A 831 -7.99 -28.40 9.17
N ARG A 832 -8.36 -27.26 8.63
CA ARG A 832 -7.92 -25.93 9.11
C ARG A 832 -9.14 -25.07 9.39
N LEU A 833 -9.19 -24.54 10.61
CA LEU A 833 -10.18 -23.53 11.03
C LEU A 833 -9.48 -22.18 11.14
N MET A 834 -10.03 -21.18 10.47
CA MET A 834 -9.62 -19.79 10.60
C MET A 834 -10.82 -18.95 11.07
N GLU A 835 -10.59 -18.18 12.10
CA GLU A 835 -11.57 -17.28 12.68
C GLU A 835 -10.98 -15.87 12.82
N ARG A 836 -11.76 -14.86 12.45
CA ARG A 836 -11.40 -13.46 12.66
C ARG A 836 -12.61 -12.73 13.20
N ILE A 837 -12.47 -12.16 14.40
CA ILE A 837 -13.47 -11.35 15.07
C ILE A 837 -12.94 -9.94 15.22
N GLY A 838 -13.72 -8.96 14.84
CA GLY A 838 -13.46 -7.54 15.05
C GLY A 838 -14.62 -6.89 15.78
N TYR A 839 -14.31 -6.07 16.77
CA TYR A 839 -15.24 -5.15 17.42
C TYR A 839 -14.76 -3.72 17.28
N GLY A 840 -15.63 -2.81 16.93
CA GLY A 840 -15.35 -1.39 16.86
C GLY A 840 -16.48 -0.59 17.50
N HIS A 841 -16.12 0.34 18.39
CA HIS A 841 -17.03 1.35 18.94
C HIS A 841 -16.56 2.73 18.49
N ASN A 842 -17.47 3.54 17.98
CA ASN A 842 -17.21 4.92 17.58
C ASN A 842 -18.25 5.86 18.22
N ASN A 843 -17.77 6.84 18.97
CA ASN A 843 -18.57 7.96 19.47
C ASN A 843 -18.29 9.18 18.60
N SER A 844 -19.18 9.46 17.66
CA SER A 844 -19.10 10.58 16.72
C SER A 844 -19.93 11.75 17.25
N VAL A 845 -19.29 12.89 17.37
CA VAL A 845 -19.90 14.13 17.86
C VAL A 845 -19.80 15.20 16.78
N ASP A 846 -20.91 15.85 16.49
CA ASP A 846 -20.99 16.97 15.58
C ASP A 846 -22.00 18.01 16.09
N LEU A 847 -22.18 19.10 15.34
CA LEU A 847 -23.13 20.17 15.64
C LEU A 847 -24.18 20.24 14.54
N SER A 848 -25.44 20.30 14.92
CA SER A 848 -26.54 20.46 13.96
C SER A 848 -27.68 21.28 14.56
N GLY A 849 -28.34 22.03 13.70
CA GLY A 849 -29.53 22.81 14.04
C GLY A 849 -30.43 23.00 12.84
N THR A 850 -31.63 23.54 13.06
CA THR A 850 -32.56 23.93 11.99
C THR A 850 -32.70 25.43 11.95
N ASN A 851 -33.35 25.95 10.92
CA ASN A 851 -33.67 27.39 10.85
C ASN A 851 -34.58 27.90 11.98
N GLU A 852 -35.18 26.99 12.74
CA GLU A 852 -35.98 27.30 13.94
C GLU A 852 -35.11 27.45 15.21
N SER A 853 -33.88 26.94 15.18
CA SER A 853 -32.90 27.03 16.26
C SER A 853 -31.93 28.19 16.06
N LEU A 854 -31.67 28.94 17.12
CA LEU A 854 -30.71 30.06 17.09
C LEU A 854 -29.25 29.57 16.93
N TYR A 855 -28.94 28.34 17.35
CA TYR A 855 -27.60 27.77 17.38
C TYR A 855 -27.66 26.28 17.05
N ALA A 856 -26.59 25.79 16.46
CA ALA A 856 -26.39 24.36 16.27
C ALA A 856 -26.13 23.66 17.62
N THR A 857 -26.85 22.59 17.91
CA THR A 857 -26.75 21.80 19.13
C THR A 857 -25.88 20.58 18.94
N LYS A 858 -25.33 20.04 20.02
CA LYS A 858 -24.46 18.89 20.01
C LYS A 858 -25.22 17.62 19.67
N SER A 859 -24.85 16.99 18.56
CA SER A 859 -25.35 15.71 18.10
C SER A 859 -24.35 14.60 18.40
N ILE A 860 -24.79 13.52 19.02
CA ILE A 860 -23.93 12.38 19.33
C ILE A 860 -24.54 11.12 18.71
N VAL A 861 -23.75 10.42 17.91
CA VAL A 861 -24.08 9.08 17.41
C VAL A 861 -23.04 8.09 17.89
N LYS A 862 -23.49 7.04 18.55
CA LYS A 862 -22.68 5.91 18.99
C LYS A 862 -22.93 4.75 18.05
N SER A 863 -21.87 4.20 17.47
CA SER A 863 -21.96 3.06 16.55
C SER A 863 -21.08 1.92 17.05
N ASP A 864 -21.68 0.76 17.21
CA ASP A 864 -21.01 -0.50 17.53
C ASP A 864 -20.99 -1.37 16.28
N ASN A 865 -19.83 -1.87 15.90
CA ASN A 865 -19.62 -2.74 14.73
C ASN A 865 -19.02 -4.06 15.20
N ILE A 866 -19.60 -5.18 14.78
CA ILE A 866 -19.03 -6.52 14.97
C ILE A 866 -18.82 -7.12 13.59
N ASN A 867 -17.59 -7.54 13.33
CA ASN A 867 -17.22 -8.23 12.10
C ASN A 867 -16.71 -9.63 12.49
N GLU A 868 -17.32 -10.66 11.94
CA GLU A 868 -16.89 -12.03 12.11
C GLU A 868 -16.65 -12.70 10.77
N ASN A 869 -15.57 -13.44 10.63
CA ASN A 869 -15.28 -14.27 9.47
C ASN A 869 -14.77 -15.62 9.95
N LEU A 870 -15.52 -16.67 9.61
CA LEU A 870 -15.20 -18.04 9.92
C LEU A 870 -14.96 -18.81 8.62
N SER A 871 -13.89 -19.58 8.56
CA SER A 871 -13.58 -20.44 7.41
C SER A 871 -13.04 -21.78 7.87
N LEU A 872 -13.67 -22.84 7.41
CA LEU A 872 -13.24 -24.23 7.59
C LEU A 872 -12.80 -24.77 6.24
N THR A 873 -11.56 -25.23 6.17
CA THR A 873 -11.01 -25.86 4.96
C THR A 873 -10.63 -27.30 5.24
N TRP A 874 -11.04 -28.20 4.36
CA TRP A 874 -10.72 -29.63 4.40
C TRP A 874 -9.97 -30.04 3.13
N ARG A 875 -8.74 -30.54 3.31
CA ARG A 875 -7.83 -31.01 2.24
C ARG A 875 -7.51 -32.49 2.49
N PRO A 876 -8.39 -33.42 2.09
CA PRO A 876 -8.12 -34.85 2.25
C PRO A 876 -6.87 -35.30 1.49
N SER A 877 -6.57 -34.66 0.39
CA SER A 877 -5.37 -34.88 -0.43
C SER A 877 -4.95 -33.61 -1.15
N SER A 878 -3.83 -33.62 -1.86
CA SER A 878 -3.42 -32.51 -2.72
C SER A 878 -4.36 -32.26 -3.92
N LYS A 879 -5.22 -33.23 -4.25
CA LYS A 879 -6.17 -33.16 -5.40
C LYS A 879 -7.52 -32.59 -5.04
N TYR A 880 -7.89 -32.62 -3.77
CA TYR A 880 -9.23 -32.24 -3.34
C TYR A 880 -9.16 -31.23 -2.21
N GLU A 881 -9.85 -30.13 -2.40
CA GLU A 881 -10.06 -29.10 -1.37
C GLU A 881 -11.55 -28.77 -1.28
N PHE A 882 -12.08 -28.75 -0.07
CA PHE A 882 -13.42 -28.31 0.25
C PHE A 882 -13.34 -27.21 1.30
N GLY A 883 -14.16 -26.20 1.16
CA GLY A 883 -14.23 -25.10 2.11
C GLY A 883 -15.68 -24.76 2.45
N ALA A 884 -15.90 -24.39 3.69
CA ALA A 884 -17.12 -23.72 4.11
C ALA A 884 -16.71 -22.39 4.78
N SER A 885 -17.42 -21.33 4.47
CA SER A 885 -17.13 -20.02 5.05
C SER A 885 -18.40 -19.26 5.38
N GLY A 886 -18.33 -18.41 6.39
CA GLY A 886 -19.35 -17.47 6.75
C GLY A 886 -18.75 -16.17 7.18
N SER A 887 -19.43 -15.07 6.91
CA SER A 887 -19.08 -13.77 7.47
C SER A 887 -20.34 -13.07 7.99
N LEU A 888 -20.17 -12.28 9.04
CA LEU A 888 -21.19 -11.43 9.61
C LEU A 888 -20.58 -10.04 9.83
N ASN A 889 -21.28 -9.02 9.35
CA ASN A 889 -21.05 -7.65 9.72
C ASN A 889 -22.34 -7.13 10.36
N TYR A 890 -22.29 -6.87 11.65
CA TYR A 890 -23.38 -6.29 12.41
C TYR A 890 -23.03 -4.87 12.81
N GLN A 891 -23.92 -3.93 12.55
CA GLN A 891 -23.81 -2.54 12.98
C GLN A 891 -25.04 -2.13 13.78
N HIS A 892 -24.78 -1.65 14.99
CA HIS A 892 -25.78 -1.00 15.84
C HIS A 892 -25.45 0.48 15.98
N SER A 893 -26.41 1.37 15.71
CA SER A 893 -26.23 2.82 15.86
C SER A 893 -27.37 3.41 16.66
N ARG A 894 -27.03 4.29 17.62
CA ARG A 894 -27.94 5.01 18.53
C ARG A 894 -27.50 6.45 18.69
N SER A 895 -28.44 7.35 19.00
CA SER A 895 -28.18 8.76 19.19
C SER A 895 -28.80 9.30 20.47
N ASN A 896 -28.36 10.47 20.91
CA ASN A 896 -28.95 11.23 21.99
C ASN A 896 -30.17 12.05 21.56
N ARG A 897 -30.57 11.97 20.28
CA ARG A 897 -31.72 12.71 19.74
C ARG A 897 -33.01 11.92 19.95
N ASP A 898 -34.08 12.60 20.37
CA ASP A 898 -35.37 11.97 20.63
C ASP A 898 -36.02 11.37 19.36
N SER A 899 -35.82 11.99 18.23
CA SER A 899 -36.33 11.52 16.92
C SER A 899 -35.51 10.39 16.26
N PHE A 900 -34.35 10.03 16.82
CA PHE A 900 -33.46 9.07 16.22
C PHE A 900 -33.96 7.63 16.40
N THR A 901 -34.22 6.96 15.30
CA THR A 901 -34.55 5.52 15.32
C THR A 901 -33.28 4.70 15.42
N ASN A 902 -33.14 3.89 16.48
CA ASN A 902 -32.01 2.97 16.60
C ASN A 902 -31.92 2.04 15.38
N MET A 903 -30.74 1.93 14.81
CA MET A 903 -30.53 1.14 13.61
C MET A 903 -29.77 -0.14 13.94
N ASN A 904 -30.30 -1.27 13.44
CA ASN A 904 -29.66 -2.57 13.52
C ASN A 904 -29.54 -3.13 12.12
N VAL A 905 -28.31 -3.24 11.63
CA VAL A 905 -28.05 -3.73 10.27
C VAL A 905 -27.16 -4.95 10.32
N TYR A 906 -27.56 -5.95 9.57
CA TYR A 906 -26.85 -7.21 9.42
C TYR A 906 -26.53 -7.41 7.94
N THR A 907 -25.27 -7.59 7.64
CA THR A 907 -24.81 -8.08 6.35
C THR A 907 -24.06 -9.38 6.61
N PHE A 908 -24.56 -10.47 6.11
CA PHE A 908 -23.93 -11.77 6.33
C PHE A 908 -23.93 -12.59 5.05
N ASN A 909 -22.89 -13.42 4.93
CA ASN A 909 -22.83 -14.41 3.88
C ASN A 909 -22.40 -15.76 4.45
N TYR A 910 -22.80 -16.82 3.75
CA TYR A 910 -22.33 -18.17 4.00
C TYR A 910 -22.29 -18.93 2.69
N GLY A 911 -21.30 -19.78 2.56
CA GLY A 911 -21.08 -20.50 1.31
C GLY A 911 -20.13 -21.66 1.45
N THR A 912 -20.08 -22.42 0.36
CA THR A 912 -19.16 -23.54 0.23
C THR A 912 -18.37 -23.42 -1.06
N ARG A 913 -17.15 -23.95 -1.05
CA ARG A 913 -16.30 -24.05 -2.23
C ARG A 913 -15.72 -25.43 -2.36
N ALA A 914 -15.50 -25.86 -3.59
CA ALA A 914 -14.82 -27.11 -3.90
C ALA A 914 -13.81 -26.87 -5.02
N GLN A 915 -12.63 -27.47 -4.89
CA GLN A 915 -11.63 -27.54 -5.94
C GLN A 915 -11.18 -28.99 -6.07
N LEU A 916 -11.37 -29.53 -7.28
CA LEU A 916 -11.18 -30.96 -7.56
C LEU A 916 -10.23 -31.11 -8.75
N GLU A 917 -9.18 -31.87 -8.58
CA GLU A 917 -8.38 -32.38 -9.69
C GLU A 917 -8.83 -33.78 -10.04
N LEU A 918 -9.47 -33.89 -11.19
CA LEU A 918 -10.05 -35.12 -11.73
C LEU A 918 -9.02 -35.81 -12.65
N PRO A 919 -9.23 -37.10 -12.99
CA PRO A 919 -8.45 -37.77 -14.02
C PRO A 919 -8.37 -36.96 -15.33
N TRP A 920 -7.35 -37.23 -16.15
CA TRP A 920 -7.10 -36.59 -17.44
C TRP A 920 -6.74 -35.11 -17.35
N ASP A 921 -6.13 -34.65 -16.23
CA ASP A 921 -5.72 -33.23 -15.98
C ASP A 921 -6.91 -32.25 -16.07
N LEU A 922 -8.05 -32.70 -15.66
CA LEU A 922 -9.27 -31.90 -15.58
C LEU A 922 -9.39 -31.32 -14.17
N GLN A 923 -9.50 -30.01 -14.06
CA GLN A 923 -9.73 -29.31 -12.80
C GLN A 923 -11.12 -28.68 -12.82
N VAL A 924 -11.86 -28.88 -11.75
CA VAL A 924 -13.15 -28.27 -11.49
C VAL A 924 -13.04 -27.44 -10.22
N SER A 925 -13.40 -26.18 -10.28
CA SER A 925 -13.59 -25.35 -9.10
C SER A 925 -14.95 -24.68 -9.13
N SER A 926 -15.62 -24.65 -8.00
CA SER A 926 -16.93 -24.03 -7.87
C SER A 926 -17.10 -23.46 -6.47
N ASP A 927 -17.74 -22.32 -6.39
CA ASP A 927 -18.20 -21.73 -5.15
C ASP A 927 -19.65 -21.27 -5.26
N ILE A 928 -20.39 -21.47 -4.19
CA ILE A 928 -21.76 -21.03 -4.05
C ILE A 928 -21.89 -20.30 -2.73
N THR A 929 -22.33 -19.05 -2.79
CA THR A 929 -22.41 -18.18 -1.61
C THR A 929 -23.75 -17.45 -1.57
N MET A 930 -24.43 -17.53 -0.45
CA MET A 930 -25.61 -16.73 -0.14
C MET A 930 -25.18 -15.43 0.52
N TYR A 931 -25.48 -14.30 -0.08
CA TYR A 931 -25.32 -12.97 0.51
C TYR A 931 -26.68 -12.47 0.99
N SER A 932 -26.74 -12.02 2.23
CA SER A 932 -27.98 -11.56 2.85
C SER A 932 -27.78 -10.22 3.55
N ARG A 933 -28.75 -9.34 3.39
CA ARG A 933 -28.76 -8.01 4.01
C ARG A 933 -30.09 -7.78 4.72
N ARG A 934 -30.06 -7.22 5.92
CA ARG A 934 -31.22 -6.92 6.75
C ARG A 934 -31.02 -5.61 7.50
N GLY A 935 -32.15 -4.93 7.75
CA GLY A 935 -32.15 -3.69 8.56
C GLY A 935 -31.74 -2.44 7.80
N TYR A 936 -31.65 -2.52 6.46
CA TYR A 936 -31.51 -1.34 5.62
C TYR A 936 -32.86 -0.61 5.52
N SER A 937 -32.81 0.71 5.51
CA SER A 937 -34.00 1.55 5.44
C SER A 937 -34.65 1.53 4.07
N GLU A 938 -33.84 1.42 3.00
CA GLU A 938 -34.34 1.20 1.66
C GLU A 938 -34.71 -0.28 1.50
N PRO A 939 -36.01 -0.62 1.33
CA PRO A 939 -36.46 -2.03 1.29
C PRO A 939 -35.80 -2.86 0.20
N SER A 940 -35.47 -2.23 -0.93
CA SER A 940 -34.81 -2.90 -2.07
C SER A 940 -33.38 -3.36 -1.77
N MET A 941 -32.77 -2.85 -0.69
CA MET A 941 -31.43 -3.25 -0.24
C MET A 941 -31.43 -4.40 0.75
N ASN A 942 -32.61 -4.82 1.27
CA ASN A 942 -32.78 -5.98 2.13
C ASN A 942 -32.94 -7.25 1.27
N THR A 943 -31.83 -7.80 0.79
CA THR A 943 -31.81 -8.85 -0.25
C THR A 943 -31.26 -10.18 0.28
N ASN A 944 -31.59 -11.25 -0.46
CA ASN A 944 -30.91 -12.53 -0.44
C ASN A 944 -30.43 -12.82 -1.86
N GLU A 945 -29.13 -13.00 -2.01
CA GLU A 945 -28.49 -13.15 -3.31
C GLU A 945 -27.65 -14.43 -3.30
N LEU A 946 -28.12 -15.46 -3.98
CA LEU A 946 -27.34 -16.67 -4.19
C LEU A 946 -26.46 -16.48 -5.42
N VAL A 947 -25.15 -16.36 -5.20
CA VAL A 947 -24.14 -16.21 -6.25
C VAL A 947 -23.45 -17.57 -6.44
N TRP A 948 -23.41 -18.03 -7.67
CA TRP A 948 -22.77 -19.28 -8.04
C TRP A 948 -21.72 -19.04 -9.12
N ASN A 949 -20.46 -19.39 -8.85
CA ASN A 949 -19.36 -19.36 -9.80
C ASN A 949 -18.83 -20.77 -10.05
N ALA A 950 -18.42 -21.04 -11.27
CA ALA A 950 -17.84 -22.31 -11.66
C ALA A 950 -16.74 -22.14 -12.70
N ARG A 951 -15.68 -22.94 -12.55
CA ARG A 951 -14.57 -23.01 -13.51
C ARG A 951 -14.32 -24.45 -13.89
N LEU A 952 -14.16 -24.69 -15.16
CA LEU A 952 -13.69 -25.94 -15.72
C LEU A 952 -12.38 -25.69 -16.45
N ALA A 953 -11.29 -26.33 -16.05
CA ALA A 953 -10.00 -26.16 -16.66
C ALA A 953 -9.43 -27.50 -17.12
N LYS A 954 -8.90 -27.56 -18.34
CA LYS A 954 -8.27 -28.74 -18.94
C LYS A 954 -6.83 -28.40 -19.31
N ARG A 955 -5.89 -29.13 -18.74
CA ARG A 955 -4.49 -29.03 -19.13
C ARG A 955 -4.20 -29.99 -20.27
N VAL A 956 -3.51 -29.50 -21.29
CA VAL A 956 -3.10 -30.27 -22.48
C VAL A 956 -1.65 -29.93 -22.82
N MET A 957 -1.04 -30.67 -23.73
CA MET A 957 0.36 -30.48 -24.16
C MET A 957 1.37 -30.51 -23.00
N LYS A 958 1.21 -31.45 -22.06
CA LYS A 958 2.04 -31.57 -20.84
C LYS A 958 2.04 -30.27 -20.02
N GLY A 959 0.87 -29.70 -19.77
CA GLY A 959 0.70 -28.48 -18.97
C GLY A 959 1.07 -27.17 -19.66
N LYS A 960 1.54 -27.20 -20.93
CA LYS A 960 1.88 -25.98 -21.68
C LYS A 960 0.66 -25.18 -22.10
N LEU A 961 -0.47 -25.84 -22.35
CA LEU A 961 -1.70 -25.19 -22.72
C LEU A 961 -2.79 -25.57 -21.71
N THR A 962 -3.45 -24.59 -21.11
CA THR A 962 -4.63 -24.77 -20.28
C THR A 962 -5.81 -24.08 -20.95
N ILE A 963 -6.89 -24.83 -21.21
CA ILE A 963 -8.14 -24.30 -21.73
C ILE A 963 -9.10 -24.22 -20.54
N MET A 964 -9.74 -23.07 -20.36
CA MET A 964 -10.64 -22.81 -19.23
C MET A 964 -11.95 -22.23 -19.70
N PHE A 965 -13.01 -22.70 -19.09
CA PHE A 965 -14.32 -22.08 -19.16
C PHE A 965 -14.70 -21.57 -17.78
N ASP A 966 -15.00 -20.30 -17.71
CA ASP A 966 -15.38 -19.61 -16.50
C ASP A 966 -16.82 -19.12 -16.60
N GLY A 967 -17.67 -19.53 -15.66
CA GLY A 967 -19.02 -19.01 -15.45
C GLY A 967 -19.06 -18.19 -14.17
N PHE A 968 -19.28 -16.90 -14.31
CA PHE A 968 -19.35 -15.95 -13.21
C PHE A 968 -20.79 -15.56 -12.94
N ASP A 969 -21.20 -15.65 -11.65
CA ASP A 969 -22.56 -15.35 -11.19
C ASP A 969 -23.62 -15.99 -12.09
N LEU A 970 -23.55 -17.31 -12.22
CA LEU A 970 -24.40 -18.10 -13.13
C LEU A 970 -25.91 -17.87 -12.92
N LEU A 971 -26.30 -17.36 -11.76
CA LEU A 971 -27.68 -17.06 -11.40
C LEU A 971 -28.07 -15.59 -11.60
N GLY A 972 -27.10 -14.70 -11.87
CA GLY A 972 -27.32 -13.26 -12.13
C GLY A 972 -27.87 -12.48 -10.93
N ASN A 973 -27.48 -12.85 -9.72
CA ASN A 973 -28.06 -12.28 -8.50
C ASN A 973 -27.13 -11.30 -7.77
N LEU A 974 -25.90 -11.10 -8.24
CA LEU A 974 -24.92 -10.27 -7.55
C LEU A 974 -25.32 -8.80 -7.51
N SER A 975 -25.19 -8.15 -6.34
CA SER A 975 -25.34 -6.71 -6.18
C SER A 975 -24.24 -6.10 -5.28
N ASN A 976 -24.07 -4.78 -5.35
CA ASN A 976 -23.12 -4.03 -4.52
C ASN A 976 -23.83 -2.92 -3.75
N VAL A 977 -23.96 -3.11 -2.45
CA VAL A 977 -24.57 -2.14 -1.53
C VAL A 977 -23.55 -1.73 -0.47
N GLN A 978 -23.41 -0.42 -0.28
CA GLN A 978 -22.52 0.17 0.73
C GLN A 978 -23.35 1.02 1.69
N ARG A 979 -22.89 1.13 2.94
CA ARG A 979 -23.52 1.92 3.97
C ARG A 979 -22.54 2.68 4.85
N TYR A 980 -22.93 3.90 5.21
CA TYR A 980 -22.17 4.75 6.11
C TYR A 980 -23.12 5.48 7.07
N VAL A 981 -22.71 5.60 8.36
CA VAL A 981 -23.48 6.33 9.41
C VAL A 981 -22.52 7.15 10.27
N ASN A 982 -22.88 8.40 10.50
CA ASN A 982 -22.18 9.31 11.41
C ASN A 982 -23.18 10.21 12.18
N ALA A 983 -22.67 11.23 12.87
CA ALA A 983 -23.51 12.16 13.65
C ALA A 983 -24.45 13.04 12.79
N GLN A 984 -24.16 13.20 11.50
CA GLN A 984 -24.95 14.05 10.60
C GLN A 984 -26.04 13.28 9.86
N GLY A 985 -25.83 11.96 9.63
CA GLY A 985 -26.79 11.20 8.87
C GLY A 985 -26.36 9.76 8.58
N ARG A 986 -27.17 9.11 7.78
CA ARG A 986 -26.85 7.81 7.17
C ARG A 986 -26.91 7.91 5.66
N THR A 987 -26.12 7.08 4.98
CA THR A 987 -26.11 6.95 3.52
C THR A 987 -26.07 5.49 3.16
N GLU A 988 -26.93 5.06 2.25
CA GLU A 988 -27.00 3.71 1.70
C GLU A 988 -26.92 3.82 0.19
N THR A 989 -25.95 3.19 -0.43
CA THR A 989 -25.66 3.31 -1.87
C THR A 989 -25.67 1.95 -2.55
N PHE A 990 -26.46 1.82 -3.60
CA PHE A 990 -26.45 0.69 -4.53
C PHE A 990 -25.62 1.08 -5.76
N ASN A 991 -24.58 0.30 -6.08
CA ASN A 991 -23.72 0.53 -7.24
C ASN A 991 -23.96 -0.55 -8.30
N ASN A 992 -23.79 -0.19 -9.59
CA ASN A 992 -23.77 -1.17 -10.66
C ASN A 992 -22.58 -2.13 -10.48
N VAL A 993 -22.77 -3.36 -10.93
CA VAL A 993 -21.77 -4.44 -10.89
C VAL A 993 -21.61 -5.05 -12.27
N ILE A 994 -20.51 -5.79 -12.44
CA ILE A 994 -20.33 -6.57 -13.66
C ILE A 994 -21.44 -7.60 -13.77
N PRO A 995 -22.14 -7.70 -14.92
CA PRO A 995 -23.21 -8.66 -15.10
C PRO A 995 -22.66 -10.08 -15.18
N SER A 996 -23.54 -11.04 -14.89
CA SER A 996 -23.28 -12.48 -15.04
C SER A 996 -22.78 -12.81 -16.44
N TYR A 997 -21.69 -13.59 -16.56
CA TYR A 997 -21.09 -13.94 -17.85
C TYR A 997 -20.39 -15.30 -17.87
N GLY A 998 -20.23 -15.84 -19.07
CA GLY A 998 -19.37 -16.98 -19.37
C GLY A 998 -18.25 -16.59 -20.33
N ILE A 999 -17.05 -17.06 -20.04
CA ILE A 999 -15.88 -16.83 -20.90
C ILE A 999 -15.08 -18.12 -21.12
N LEU A 1000 -14.77 -18.41 -22.38
CA LEU A 1000 -13.81 -19.44 -22.75
C LEU A 1000 -12.47 -18.78 -23.03
N HIS A 1001 -11.42 -19.21 -22.31
CA HIS A 1001 -10.08 -18.66 -22.48
C HIS A 1001 -9.01 -19.75 -22.44
N ALA A 1002 -7.86 -19.46 -22.99
CA ALA A 1002 -6.74 -20.38 -23.05
C ALA A 1002 -5.44 -19.68 -22.67
N ILE A 1003 -4.65 -20.34 -21.83
CA ILE A 1003 -3.33 -19.88 -21.42
C ILE A 1003 -2.29 -20.81 -22.04
N TYR A 1004 -1.38 -20.24 -22.84
CA TYR A 1004 -0.21 -20.94 -23.34
C TYR A 1004 1.05 -20.51 -22.58
N ARG A 1005 1.78 -21.48 -22.01
CA ARG A 1005 2.96 -21.27 -21.20
C ARG A 1005 4.21 -21.76 -21.93
N LEU A 1006 5.17 -20.88 -22.15
CA LEU A 1006 6.46 -21.15 -22.75
C LEU A 1006 7.56 -20.97 -21.70
N ASN A 1007 8.22 -22.06 -21.32
CA ASN A 1007 9.33 -22.05 -20.39
C ASN A 1007 10.57 -22.51 -21.14
N VAL A 1008 11.55 -21.61 -21.29
CA VAL A 1008 12.79 -21.87 -22.05
C VAL A 1008 13.95 -21.89 -21.08
N GLN A 1009 14.61 -23.04 -21.01
CA GLN A 1009 15.93 -23.14 -20.33
C GLN A 1009 17.03 -22.52 -21.21
N PRO A 1010 18.03 -21.86 -20.61
CA PRO A 1010 19.20 -21.46 -21.37
C PRO A 1010 19.88 -22.72 -21.91
N LYS A 1011 20.15 -22.75 -23.23
CA LYS A 1011 20.99 -23.80 -23.82
C LYS A 1011 22.31 -23.79 -23.06
N LYS A 1012 22.81 -24.96 -22.61
CA LYS A 1012 24.20 -25.12 -22.15
C LYS A 1012 25.08 -24.58 -23.26
N LYS A 1013 25.80 -23.48 -23.05
CA LYS A 1013 26.88 -23.08 -23.95
C LYS A 1013 27.89 -24.22 -23.91
N GLY A 1014 28.04 -24.89 -24.99
CA GLY A 1014 29.15 -25.83 -25.19
C GLY A 1014 30.46 -25.13 -24.80
N ALA A 1015 31.28 -25.80 -24.03
CA ALA A 1015 32.56 -25.30 -23.61
C ALA A 1015 33.26 -24.70 -24.86
N ALA A 1016 33.49 -23.38 -24.82
CA ALA A 1016 34.35 -22.75 -25.79
C ALA A 1016 35.70 -23.45 -25.65
N GLU A 1017 36.18 -24.07 -26.72
CA GLU A 1017 37.54 -24.58 -26.82
C GLU A 1017 38.49 -23.43 -26.50
N SER A 1018 39.25 -23.61 -25.42
CA SER A 1018 40.34 -22.71 -25.08
C SER A 1018 41.37 -22.82 -26.20
N PRO A 1019 41.86 -21.73 -26.78
CA PRO A 1019 43.02 -21.82 -27.61
C PRO A 1019 44.21 -22.29 -26.74
N THR A 1020 44.80 -23.41 -27.11
CA THR A 1020 46.06 -23.94 -26.58
C THR A 1020 47.22 -23.00 -26.92
N PRO A 1021 48.34 -23.04 -26.20
CA PRO A 1021 49.15 -21.97 -25.62
C PRO A 1021 49.81 -21.00 -26.53
#